data_8c72aaf0d2cf8cc398c2f73f34ee2092
#
_entry.id   8c72aaf0d2cf8cc398c2f73f34ee2092
#
_cell.length_a   1.000
_cell.length_b   1.000
_cell.length_c   1.000
_cell.angle_alpha   90.00
_cell.angle_beta   90.00
_cell.angle_gamma   90.00
#
_symmetry.space_group_name_H-M   'P 1'
#
loop_
_entity.id
_entity.type
_entity.pdbx_description
1 polymer ?
#
loop_
_entity_poly.entity_id
_entity_poly.type
_entity_poly.pdbx_seq_one_letter_code
_entity_poly.pdbx_strand_id
1 'polypeptide(L)'
;MDFTTKDVNLKPDRPTTLLIEKHSDYLAKYGTNKDDYEYCMTEYLRMSGIYWSLTAMELMGESQRMPKEEIINFISSCQNNENGGISASFPHDPHILYTLSAVQVLTMYDRLDAIDVDGVVEYIKTLQQEDGSFFGDKWGETDTRFTFCAVMCLSLLHRLDAINVDKAVQFVVSCMNFDGGFGSKPGSESHAGLIYCCVGTLSICKKLDVLRADDLAWWLCERQLPSGGLNGRPEKLPDLCYSWWVMASLTMLNRIHWVDIAKLEEFILACQDAETGGFSDRPGDIPDPFHTLFGLAGLSLLGNNELIKPVNPTYCMPQETITSGCVQIFTLYTYLVYYSDVLSTTYFQDIQPEYDYIIVGSGTAGSVIAHRLSTETNYTFIVLEAGSKSNALLEAPVFGPFFHGSVFDWQFETVPQKNACFAMKDKKCKLAQGKIMGGSSKMNNMIHIRGNISHYHDWFHGLYREEYIKKQFDYIENNILHLGSLQYQSELAEVILQAAKELNYDSLDINHGLGFMKTVVSQKNGKRWCISDNLDTKHVISNALVEKIIFDGNTAKGVRFLQSGKRSKVFAKKGVILSAGAINSPKILQLSGIGPKNLLKSLGLPVVKNLPVGRNLQDHIGSGLDLVLFNKTVSITANDMIDLVHVFQYFWNGKGPWTTPGCEVLGMLSTKNLKTPDIQFMVLPVGISSDRGSLLRHNVNINDDVWDKYFTTSFESYVTTIFTVILHPKSKGRVFINSTDHTLPPLIDPKYLSHKEDRETLINGLKLVKEFVNTEAIKDMGGYLNPNHFPGCEEYKIFTDSYLDCYIRHLTLTSYHPVGTCSMGLPDSKNSVVDTSFKVIGIEKLYVADASVLPSLPSGNINAAIAMMASVFFDTNIKPKNYIPLCYKYDYLNEYLLKVCFVSKENMKLFKEI
;
A
#
# COMPACT_ATOMS: atom_id res chain seq x y z
N MET A 1 -39.81 -47.30 -5.61
CA MET A 1 -40.37 -45.99 -5.94
C MET A 1 -39.32 -45.25 -6.71
N ASP A 2 -39.55 -45.10 -8.04
CA ASP A 2 -38.66 -44.26 -8.84
C ASP A 2 -38.85 -42.78 -8.38
N PHE A 3 -37.91 -42.26 -7.62
CA PHE A 3 -37.86 -40.86 -7.30
C PHE A 3 -37.33 -40.14 -8.53
N THR A 4 -38.22 -39.82 -9.50
CA THR A 4 -37.88 -38.94 -10.63
C THR A 4 -37.62 -37.58 -10.07
N THR A 5 -36.37 -37.16 -10.05
CA THR A 5 -35.95 -35.79 -9.67
C THR A 5 -36.71 -34.84 -10.63
N LYS A 6 -37.48 -33.88 -10.05
CA LYS A 6 -38.15 -32.85 -10.86
C LYS A 6 -37.11 -31.92 -11.44
N ASP A 7 -37.02 -31.81 -12.76
CA ASP A 7 -36.04 -30.96 -13.45
C ASP A 7 -36.64 -30.40 -14.75
N VAL A 8 -35.97 -29.45 -15.37
CA VAL A 8 -36.36 -28.85 -16.66
C VAL A 8 -35.47 -29.35 -17.81
N ASN A 9 -36.03 -29.38 -18.99
CA ASN A 9 -35.28 -29.71 -20.21
C ASN A 9 -34.85 -28.44 -20.94
N LEU A 10 -33.54 -28.25 -21.11
CA LEU A 10 -33.01 -27.14 -21.87
C LEU A 10 -33.21 -27.36 -23.37
N LYS A 11 -33.86 -26.41 -24.07
CA LYS A 11 -34.08 -26.49 -25.53
C LYS A 11 -32.76 -26.32 -26.30
N PRO A 12 -32.60 -26.97 -27.47
CA PRO A 12 -31.41 -26.84 -28.28
C PRO A 12 -31.15 -25.43 -28.86
N ASP A 13 -32.20 -24.66 -29.05
CA ASP A 13 -32.21 -23.29 -29.64
C ASP A 13 -32.15 -22.17 -28.61
N ARG A 14 -31.82 -22.52 -27.34
CA ARG A 14 -31.68 -21.55 -26.25
C ARG A 14 -30.59 -20.53 -26.48
N PRO A 15 -30.65 -19.34 -25.89
CA PRO A 15 -29.53 -18.39 -25.86
C PRO A 15 -28.27 -19.02 -25.22
N THR A 16 -27.12 -18.82 -25.87
CA THR A 16 -25.80 -19.32 -25.40
C THR A 16 -24.83 -18.17 -25.07
N THR A 17 -25.26 -16.93 -25.30
CA THR A 17 -24.49 -15.70 -25.01
C THR A 17 -25.37 -14.71 -24.29
N LEU A 18 -24.76 -13.86 -23.51
CA LEU A 18 -25.46 -12.83 -22.73
C LEU A 18 -25.94 -11.68 -23.61
N LEU A 19 -27.22 -11.30 -23.48
CA LEU A 19 -27.92 -10.31 -24.33
C LEU A 19 -28.01 -8.94 -23.64
N ILE A 20 -26.88 -8.34 -23.23
CA ILE A 20 -26.79 -7.15 -22.37
C ILE A 20 -27.65 -5.97 -22.86
N GLU A 21 -27.56 -5.61 -24.14
CA GLU A 21 -28.34 -4.50 -24.70
C GLU A 21 -29.84 -4.70 -24.53
N LYS A 22 -30.34 -5.93 -24.72
CA LYS A 22 -31.75 -6.26 -24.54
C LYS A 22 -32.18 -6.19 -23.07
N HIS A 23 -31.32 -6.68 -22.15
CA HIS A 23 -31.61 -6.61 -20.72
C HIS A 23 -31.62 -5.17 -20.21
N SER A 24 -30.71 -4.32 -20.66
CA SER A 24 -30.69 -2.92 -20.29
C SER A 24 -31.88 -2.15 -20.89
N ASP A 25 -32.29 -2.47 -22.13
CA ASP A 25 -33.51 -1.91 -22.76
C ASP A 25 -34.77 -2.33 -22.00
N TYR A 26 -34.85 -3.60 -21.59
CA TYR A 26 -35.98 -4.11 -20.80
C TYR A 26 -36.13 -3.36 -19.48
N LEU A 27 -35.03 -3.25 -18.70
CA LEU A 27 -35.06 -2.58 -17.39
C LEU A 27 -35.27 -1.07 -17.52
N ALA A 28 -34.70 -0.41 -18.54
CA ALA A 28 -34.90 1.02 -18.76
C ALA A 28 -36.34 1.38 -19.11
N LYS A 29 -37.10 0.47 -19.71
CA LYS A 29 -38.52 0.62 -20.05
C LYS A 29 -39.44 0.21 -18.91
N TYR A 30 -38.95 -0.66 -17.99
CA TYR A 30 -39.75 -1.19 -16.90
C TYR A 30 -40.23 -0.04 -15.98
N GLY A 31 -41.54 0.06 -15.75
CA GLY A 31 -42.15 1.10 -14.91
C GLY A 31 -42.24 2.50 -15.52
N THR A 32 -41.89 2.69 -16.81
CA THR A 32 -42.10 4.01 -17.48
C THR A 32 -43.55 4.31 -17.75
N ASN A 33 -44.40 3.32 -17.96
CA ASN A 33 -45.84 3.48 -18.17
C ASN A 33 -46.58 3.34 -16.84
N LYS A 34 -46.81 4.47 -16.16
CA LYS A 34 -47.45 4.51 -14.82
C LYS A 34 -48.94 4.15 -14.83
N ASP A 35 -49.58 4.12 -16.00
CA ASP A 35 -50.98 3.74 -16.21
C ASP A 35 -51.15 2.24 -16.52
N ASP A 36 -50.10 1.49 -16.57
CA ASP A 36 -50.15 0.05 -16.84
C ASP A 36 -50.74 -0.70 -15.64
N TYR A 37 -51.57 -1.71 -15.95
CA TYR A 37 -52.16 -2.61 -14.96
C TYR A 37 -51.11 -3.27 -14.08
N GLU A 38 -50.03 -3.77 -14.69
CA GLU A 38 -48.92 -4.43 -13.99
C GLU A 38 -48.20 -3.45 -13.05
N TYR A 39 -47.95 -2.21 -13.45
CA TYR A 39 -47.38 -1.17 -12.61
C TYR A 39 -48.24 -0.88 -11.37
N CYS A 40 -49.58 -0.83 -11.53
CA CYS A 40 -50.49 -0.62 -10.41
C CYS A 40 -50.54 -1.83 -9.46
N MET A 41 -50.55 -3.06 -10.01
CA MET A 41 -50.67 -4.28 -9.22
C MET A 41 -49.39 -4.63 -8.47
N THR A 42 -48.22 -4.11 -8.89
CA THR A 42 -46.92 -4.34 -8.23
C THR A 42 -46.52 -3.18 -7.30
N GLU A 43 -47.43 -2.31 -6.90
CA GLU A 43 -47.18 -1.13 -6.05
C GLU A 43 -46.50 -1.53 -4.73
N TYR A 44 -46.88 -2.63 -4.11
CA TYR A 44 -46.29 -3.17 -2.88
C TYR A 44 -44.83 -3.69 -3.00
N LEU A 45 -44.34 -3.84 -4.24
CA LEU A 45 -42.95 -4.25 -4.52
C LEU A 45 -42.08 -3.12 -5.10
N ARG A 46 -42.64 -1.91 -5.27
CA ARG A 46 -41.99 -0.83 -6.05
C ARG A 46 -40.62 -0.47 -5.55
N MET A 47 -40.42 -0.30 -4.25
CA MET A 47 -39.11 -0.01 -3.66
C MET A 47 -38.06 -1.10 -3.98
N SER A 48 -38.42 -2.37 -3.81
CA SER A 48 -37.57 -3.49 -4.14
C SER A 48 -37.33 -3.64 -5.65
N GLY A 49 -38.37 -3.35 -6.48
CA GLY A 49 -38.23 -3.31 -7.94
C GLY A 49 -37.21 -2.27 -8.42
N ILE A 50 -37.18 -1.11 -7.80
CA ILE A 50 -36.16 -0.08 -8.06
C ILE A 50 -34.76 -0.61 -7.69
N TYR A 51 -34.61 -1.25 -6.51
CA TYR A 51 -33.35 -1.83 -6.09
C TYR A 51 -32.89 -2.92 -7.07
N TRP A 52 -33.77 -3.86 -7.48
CA TRP A 52 -33.41 -4.92 -8.41
C TRP A 52 -32.97 -4.36 -9.78
N SER A 53 -33.75 -3.42 -10.31
CA SER A 53 -33.47 -2.81 -11.60
C SER A 53 -32.18 -2.00 -11.59
N LEU A 54 -31.97 -1.14 -10.56
CA LEU A 54 -30.77 -0.33 -10.46
C LEU A 54 -29.51 -1.19 -10.29
N THR A 55 -29.57 -2.20 -9.41
CA THR A 55 -28.42 -3.08 -9.20
C THR A 55 -28.04 -3.84 -10.47
N ALA A 56 -29.02 -4.36 -11.21
CA ALA A 56 -28.79 -5.01 -12.49
C ALA A 56 -28.17 -4.06 -13.54
N MET A 57 -28.67 -2.82 -13.61
CA MET A 57 -28.13 -1.77 -14.49
C MET A 57 -26.72 -1.36 -14.12
N GLU A 58 -26.39 -1.27 -12.82
CA GLU A 58 -25.04 -1.01 -12.34
C GLU A 58 -24.08 -2.15 -12.70
N LEU A 59 -24.51 -3.41 -12.55
CA LEU A 59 -23.71 -4.57 -12.96
C LEU A 59 -23.41 -4.59 -14.46
N MET A 60 -24.34 -4.13 -15.30
CA MET A 60 -24.17 -3.98 -16.75
C MET A 60 -23.43 -2.69 -17.15
N GLY A 61 -23.17 -1.75 -16.23
CA GLY A 61 -22.55 -0.46 -16.54
C GLY A 61 -23.46 0.57 -17.18
N GLU A 62 -24.79 0.39 -17.09
CA GLU A 62 -25.85 1.18 -17.78
C GLU A 62 -26.72 1.99 -16.83
N SER A 63 -26.29 2.21 -15.57
CA SER A 63 -27.06 2.92 -14.52
C SER A 63 -27.43 4.36 -14.88
N GLN A 64 -26.67 5.02 -15.79
CA GLN A 64 -26.97 6.37 -16.27
C GLN A 64 -28.32 6.46 -17.03
N ARG A 65 -28.89 5.33 -17.44
CA ARG A 65 -30.20 5.25 -18.09
C ARG A 65 -31.38 5.28 -17.11
N MET A 66 -31.09 5.17 -15.79
CA MET A 66 -32.11 5.23 -14.74
C MET A 66 -32.39 6.69 -14.33
N PRO A 67 -33.67 7.07 -14.05
CA PRO A 67 -34.02 8.45 -13.69
C PRO A 67 -33.65 8.77 -12.22
N LYS A 68 -32.35 9.00 -11.96
CA LYS A 68 -31.74 9.12 -10.62
C LYS A 68 -32.53 10.06 -9.68
N GLU A 69 -32.78 11.30 -10.09
CA GLU A 69 -33.41 12.29 -9.22
C GLU A 69 -34.88 11.94 -8.92
N GLU A 70 -35.59 11.32 -9.87
CA GLU A 70 -36.98 10.88 -9.65
C GLU A 70 -37.02 9.72 -8.64
N ILE A 71 -36.07 8.79 -8.72
CA ILE A 71 -35.92 7.67 -7.79
C ILE A 71 -35.60 8.18 -6.37
N ILE A 72 -34.65 9.11 -6.23
CA ILE A 72 -34.30 9.70 -4.93
C ILE A 72 -35.47 10.39 -4.28
N ASN A 73 -36.21 11.22 -5.04
CA ASN A 73 -37.38 11.91 -4.54
C ASN A 73 -38.49 10.93 -4.14
N PHE A 74 -38.67 9.84 -4.88
CA PHE A 74 -39.65 8.80 -4.54
C PHE A 74 -39.27 8.14 -3.21
N ILE A 75 -38.00 7.74 -3.02
CA ILE A 75 -37.51 7.13 -1.76
C ILE A 75 -37.76 8.08 -0.58
N SER A 76 -37.38 9.35 -0.71
CA SER A 76 -37.59 10.35 0.35
C SER A 76 -39.07 10.50 0.73
N SER A 77 -39.96 10.41 -0.26
CA SER A 77 -41.41 10.50 -0.01
C SER A 77 -42.01 9.28 0.70
N CYS A 78 -41.30 8.12 0.65
CA CYS A 78 -41.70 6.86 1.28
C CYS A 78 -41.22 6.73 2.73
N GLN A 79 -40.37 7.64 3.23
CA GLN A 79 -39.94 7.61 4.62
C GLN A 79 -41.06 8.15 5.54
N ASN A 80 -41.36 7.39 6.58
CA ASN A 80 -42.32 7.78 7.59
C ASN A 80 -41.69 8.75 8.60
N ASN A 81 -42.25 9.96 8.72
CA ASN A 81 -41.71 11.00 9.59
C ASN A 81 -41.90 10.73 11.10
N GLU A 82 -42.78 9.78 11.49
CA GLU A 82 -43.06 9.49 12.90
C GLU A 82 -42.08 8.43 13.45
N ASN A 83 -41.71 7.44 12.65
CA ASN A 83 -40.87 6.30 13.10
C ASN A 83 -39.59 6.10 12.31
N GLY A 84 -39.35 6.84 11.22
CA GLY A 84 -38.16 6.79 10.40
C GLY A 84 -38.07 5.62 9.42
N GLY A 85 -38.96 4.62 9.48
CA GLY A 85 -38.95 3.46 8.57
C GLY A 85 -39.45 3.85 7.16
N ILE A 86 -39.10 3.03 6.16
CA ILE A 86 -39.40 3.29 4.74
C ILE A 86 -40.40 2.25 4.21
N SER A 87 -41.38 2.68 3.46
CA SER A 87 -42.44 1.84 2.86
C SER A 87 -42.14 1.46 1.41
N ALA A 88 -42.88 0.48 0.87
CA ALA A 88 -42.84 0.07 -0.53
C ALA A 88 -43.19 1.21 -1.51
N SER A 89 -44.19 1.98 -1.13
CA SER A 89 -44.76 3.12 -1.87
C SER A 89 -45.54 3.99 -0.88
N PHE A 90 -45.76 5.26 -1.18
CA PHE A 90 -46.61 6.14 -0.37
C PHE A 90 -48.10 5.85 -0.71
N PRO A 91 -49.03 5.64 0.29
CA PRO A 91 -48.86 5.77 1.75
C PRO A 91 -48.80 4.41 2.50
N HIS A 92 -48.09 3.41 2.01
CA HIS A 92 -48.00 2.11 2.70
C HIS A 92 -47.28 2.18 4.04
N ASP A 93 -47.49 1.15 4.91
CA ASP A 93 -46.77 1.02 6.18
C ASP A 93 -45.25 0.74 5.93
N PRO A 94 -44.34 1.28 6.75
CA PRO A 94 -42.93 0.97 6.72
C PRO A 94 -42.65 -0.51 7.03
N HIS A 95 -41.69 -1.07 6.32
CA HIS A 95 -41.25 -2.45 6.55
C HIS A 95 -39.73 -2.58 6.34
N ILE A 96 -39.07 -3.45 7.09
CA ILE A 96 -37.60 -3.58 7.08
C ILE A 96 -37.04 -3.97 5.71
N LEU A 97 -37.76 -4.76 4.91
CA LEU A 97 -37.36 -5.14 3.53
C LEU A 97 -37.23 -3.91 2.62
N TYR A 98 -38.19 -2.99 2.68
CA TYR A 98 -38.18 -1.80 1.83
C TYR A 98 -37.22 -0.74 2.37
N THR A 99 -37.07 -0.68 3.69
CA THR A 99 -36.07 0.15 4.36
C THR A 99 -34.67 -0.23 3.90
N LEU A 100 -34.35 -1.54 3.87
CA LEU A 100 -33.08 -2.03 3.31
C LEU A 100 -32.91 -1.67 1.83
N SER A 101 -33.96 -1.95 1.00
CA SER A 101 -33.89 -1.66 -0.45
C SER A 101 -33.63 -0.19 -0.72
N ALA A 102 -34.27 0.72 0.03
CA ALA A 102 -34.05 2.16 -0.06
C ALA A 102 -32.60 2.55 0.31
N VAL A 103 -32.07 2.02 1.40
CA VAL A 103 -30.68 2.26 1.84
C VAL A 103 -29.68 1.73 0.81
N GLN A 104 -29.92 0.54 0.23
CA GLN A 104 -29.06 0.01 -0.84
C GLN A 104 -29.04 0.91 -2.08
N VAL A 105 -30.24 1.39 -2.54
CA VAL A 105 -30.33 2.32 -3.69
C VAL A 105 -29.61 3.64 -3.41
N LEU A 106 -29.83 4.24 -2.24
CA LEU A 106 -29.19 5.51 -1.88
C LEU A 106 -27.69 5.35 -1.65
N THR A 107 -27.23 4.19 -1.18
CA THR A 107 -25.79 3.87 -1.08
C THR A 107 -25.15 3.78 -2.46
N MET A 108 -25.81 3.12 -3.45
CA MET A 108 -25.30 3.07 -4.84
C MET A 108 -25.25 4.46 -5.49
N TYR A 109 -26.19 5.35 -5.16
CA TYR A 109 -26.20 6.72 -5.68
C TYR A 109 -25.34 7.71 -4.89
N ASP A 110 -24.74 7.29 -3.75
CA ASP A 110 -24.04 8.16 -2.79
C ASP A 110 -24.91 9.33 -2.30
N ARG A 111 -26.18 9.04 -1.94
CA ARG A 111 -27.21 10.02 -1.58
C ARG A 111 -27.98 9.64 -0.31
N LEU A 112 -27.30 9.05 0.68
CA LEU A 112 -27.88 8.80 2.00
C LEU A 112 -28.37 10.08 2.70
N ASP A 113 -27.86 11.25 2.26
CA ASP A 113 -28.33 12.58 2.69
C ASP A 113 -29.79 12.86 2.35
N ALA A 114 -30.43 12.12 1.45
CA ALA A 114 -31.81 12.31 1.02
C ALA A 114 -32.84 11.79 2.02
N ILE A 115 -32.43 11.08 3.08
CA ILE A 115 -33.32 10.52 4.12
C ILE A 115 -32.80 10.86 5.52
N ASP A 116 -33.67 10.76 6.52
CA ASP A 116 -33.28 10.78 7.93
C ASP A 116 -32.67 9.43 8.34
N VAL A 117 -31.33 9.33 8.29
CA VAL A 117 -30.56 8.14 8.63
C VAL A 117 -30.73 7.77 10.11
N ASP A 118 -30.73 8.74 11.02
CA ASP A 118 -30.92 8.46 12.45
C ASP A 118 -32.31 7.92 12.74
N GLY A 119 -33.33 8.39 12.06
CA GLY A 119 -34.69 7.85 12.11
C GLY A 119 -34.74 6.40 11.63
N VAL A 120 -34.06 6.04 10.53
CA VAL A 120 -33.96 4.67 10.07
C VAL A 120 -33.29 3.77 11.13
N VAL A 121 -32.21 4.22 11.75
CA VAL A 121 -31.50 3.46 12.81
C VAL A 121 -32.40 3.19 14.00
N GLU A 122 -33.11 4.22 14.51
CA GLU A 122 -34.06 4.06 15.64
C GLU A 122 -35.23 3.13 15.26
N TYR A 123 -35.77 3.22 14.04
CA TYR A 123 -36.80 2.30 13.55
C TYR A 123 -36.31 0.84 13.63
N ILE A 124 -35.14 0.51 13.07
CA ILE A 124 -34.62 -0.85 13.08
C ILE A 124 -34.36 -1.33 14.50
N LYS A 125 -33.85 -0.49 15.38
CA LYS A 125 -33.60 -0.81 16.79
C LYS A 125 -34.89 -1.21 17.54
N THR A 126 -36.02 -0.55 17.23
CA THR A 126 -37.33 -0.90 17.83
C THR A 126 -37.84 -2.28 17.39
N LEU A 127 -37.36 -2.82 16.27
CA LEU A 127 -37.77 -4.13 15.74
C LEU A 127 -37.06 -5.30 16.40
N GLN A 128 -35.92 -5.09 17.09
CA GLN A 128 -35.16 -6.19 17.74
C GLN A 128 -35.90 -6.71 18.97
N GLN A 129 -36.04 -8.05 19.05
CA GLN A 129 -36.73 -8.76 20.12
C GLN A 129 -35.76 -9.26 21.21
N GLU A 130 -36.28 -9.71 22.34
CA GLU A 130 -35.47 -10.19 23.45
C GLU A 130 -34.63 -11.44 23.11
N ASP A 131 -35.11 -12.30 22.21
CA ASP A 131 -34.44 -13.49 21.73
C ASP A 131 -33.38 -13.21 20.64
N GLY A 132 -33.27 -11.94 20.20
CA GLY A 132 -32.35 -11.48 19.17
C GLY A 132 -32.93 -11.48 17.75
N SER A 133 -34.15 -12.01 17.54
CA SER A 133 -34.86 -11.92 16.26
C SER A 133 -35.29 -10.49 15.96
N PHE A 134 -35.75 -10.24 14.73
CA PHE A 134 -36.32 -8.96 14.32
C PHE A 134 -37.73 -9.15 13.78
N PHE A 135 -38.61 -8.21 14.11
CA PHE A 135 -39.88 -8.07 13.42
C PHE A 135 -39.68 -7.45 12.03
N GLY A 136 -40.53 -7.80 11.08
CA GLY A 136 -40.56 -7.18 9.77
C GLY A 136 -41.11 -5.74 9.82
N ASP A 137 -42.11 -5.57 10.67
CA ASP A 137 -42.83 -4.30 10.90
C ASP A 137 -43.56 -4.30 12.26
N LYS A 138 -44.47 -3.36 12.45
CA LYS A 138 -45.31 -3.27 13.67
C LYS A 138 -46.26 -4.45 13.93
N TRP A 139 -46.48 -5.32 12.94
CA TRP A 139 -47.38 -6.45 13.04
C TRP A 139 -46.78 -7.70 13.67
N GLY A 140 -45.45 -7.72 13.85
CA GLY A 140 -44.75 -8.69 14.68
C GLY A 140 -44.41 -10.01 14.00
N GLU A 141 -44.35 -10.09 12.68
CA GLU A 141 -43.78 -11.26 11.98
C GLU A 141 -42.28 -11.38 12.23
N THR A 142 -41.76 -12.57 12.55
CA THR A 142 -40.32 -12.86 12.72
C THR A 142 -39.86 -13.86 11.67
N ASP A 143 -38.65 -13.60 11.12
CA ASP A 143 -38.02 -14.45 10.13
C ASP A 143 -36.51 -14.16 10.10
N THR A 144 -35.67 -15.14 9.78
CA THR A 144 -34.21 -14.94 9.62
C THR A 144 -33.89 -13.93 8.51
N ARG A 145 -34.78 -13.73 7.50
CA ARG A 145 -34.65 -12.68 6.49
C ARG A 145 -34.65 -11.28 7.12
N PHE A 146 -35.50 -11.03 8.11
CA PHE A 146 -35.60 -9.72 8.76
C PHE A 146 -34.38 -9.42 9.63
N THR A 147 -33.82 -10.46 10.29
CA THR A 147 -32.52 -10.33 10.98
C THR A 147 -31.42 -9.94 10.01
N PHE A 148 -31.37 -10.57 8.83
CA PHE A 148 -30.40 -10.24 7.78
C PHE A 148 -30.62 -8.81 7.25
N CYS A 149 -31.86 -8.41 6.98
CA CYS A 149 -32.17 -7.06 6.53
C CYS A 149 -31.74 -6.00 7.54
N ALA A 150 -31.98 -6.21 8.83
CA ALA A 150 -31.59 -5.30 9.90
C ALA A 150 -30.06 -5.16 9.98
N VAL A 151 -29.35 -6.28 10.03
CA VAL A 151 -27.89 -6.31 10.15
C VAL A 151 -27.24 -5.71 8.90
N MET A 152 -27.73 -6.04 7.71
CA MET A 152 -27.20 -5.47 6.45
C MET A 152 -27.45 -3.96 6.37
N CYS A 153 -28.67 -3.49 6.68
CA CYS A 153 -29.02 -2.08 6.64
C CYS A 153 -28.11 -1.27 7.59
N LEU A 154 -28.01 -1.69 8.85
CA LEU A 154 -27.16 -1.03 9.84
C LEU A 154 -25.66 -1.12 9.50
N SER A 155 -25.22 -2.19 8.83
CA SER A 155 -23.86 -2.30 8.31
C SER A 155 -23.56 -1.27 7.23
N LEU A 156 -24.48 -1.08 6.27
CA LEU A 156 -24.36 -0.04 5.23
C LEU A 156 -24.37 1.37 5.80
N LEU A 157 -25.12 1.59 6.89
CA LEU A 157 -25.17 2.87 7.62
C LEU A 157 -24.04 3.04 8.65
N HIS A 158 -23.15 2.06 8.79
CA HIS A 158 -22.07 2.03 9.81
C HIS A 158 -22.55 2.18 11.25
N ARG A 159 -23.74 1.63 11.57
CA ARG A 159 -24.43 1.77 12.87
C ARG A 159 -24.81 0.41 13.49
N LEU A 160 -24.01 -0.65 13.29
CA LEU A 160 -24.25 -1.96 13.91
C LEU A 160 -24.25 -1.91 15.45
N ASP A 161 -23.62 -0.92 16.04
CA ASP A 161 -23.61 -0.65 17.49
C ASP A 161 -25.00 -0.30 18.07
N ALA A 162 -25.98 0.08 17.22
CA ALA A 162 -27.34 0.41 17.65
C ALA A 162 -28.15 -0.80 18.12
N ILE A 163 -27.73 -2.03 17.79
CA ILE A 163 -28.43 -3.30 18.11
C ILE A 163 -27.55 -4.24 18.93
N ASN A 164 -28.18 -5.25 19.53
CA ASN A 164 -27.44 -6.34 20.17
C ASN A 164 -27.05 -7.41 19.14
N VAL A 165 -25.86 -7.26 18.56
CA VAL A 165 -25.32 -8.15 17.52
C VAL A 165 -25.16 -9.59 18.03
N ASP A 166 -24.68 -9.79 19.27
CA ASP A 166 -24.48 -11.14 19.83
C ASP A 166 -25.81 -11.90 19.95
N LYS A 167 -26.89 -11.25 20.36
CA LYS A 167 -28.22 -11.86 20.39
C LYS A 167 -28.75 -12.19 18.98
N ALA A 168 -28.53 -11.29 18.00
CA ALA A 168 -28.91 -11.56 16.61
C ALA A 168 -28.16 -12.80 16.05
N VAL A 169 -26.86 -12.92 16.34
CA VAL A 169 -26.07 -14.11 15.99
C VAL A 169 -26.61 -15.37 16.70
N GLN A 170 -26.94 -15.31 18.00
CA GLN A 170 -27.50 -16.43 18.75
C GLN A 170 -28.83 -16.89 18.16
N PHE A 171 -29.71 -15.96 17.78
CA PHE A 171 -30.98 -16.29 17.10
C PHE A 171 -30.72 -17.00 15.77
N VAL A 172 -29.82 -16.49 14.91
CA VAL A 172 -29.48 -17.13 13.64
C VAL A 172 -28.93 -18.54 13.86
N VAL A 173 -28.00 -18.73 14.81
CA VAL A 173 -27.43 -20.05 15.13
C VAL A 173 -28.51 -21.02 15.65
N SER A 174 -29.51 -20.53 16.39
CA SER A 174 -30.62 -21.38 16.87
C SER A 174 -31.52 -21.87 15.73
N CYS A 175 -31.50 -21.23 14.55
CA CYS A 175 -32.25 -21.66 13.36
C CYS A 175 -31.50 -22.71 12.52
N MET A 176 -30.28 -23.10 12.93
CA MET A 176 -29.51 -24.16 12.27
C MET A 176 -30.12 -25.55 12.54
N ASN A 177 -30.29 -26.33 11.48
CA ASN A 177 -30.83 -27.67 11.51
C ASN A 177 -29.71 -28.75 11.59
N PHE A 178 -30.11 -29.99 11.86
CA PHE A 178 -29.18 -31.14 11.94
C PHE A 178 -28.48 -31.44 10.58
N ASP A 179 -29.10 -31.06 9.45
CA ASP A 179 -28.57 -31.22 8.10
C ASP A 179 -27.54 -30.12 7.75
N GLY A 180 -27.25 -29.23 8.68
CA GLY A 180 -26.34 -28.11 8.51
C GLY A 180 -26.97 -26.87 7.86
N GLY A 181 -28.18 -26.95 7.32
CA GLY A 181 -28.91 -25.85 6.73
C GLY A 181 -29.66 -25.00 7.75
N PHE A 182 -30.35 -23.94 7.28
CA PHE A 182 -31.08 -23.00 8.10
C PHE A 182 -32.52 -22.83 7.63
N GLY A 183 -33.42 -22.71 8.60
CA GLY A 183 -34.82 -22.35 8.38
C GLY A 183 -35.16 -20.91 8.75
N SER A 184 -36.44 -20.51 8.60
CA SER A 184 -36.94 -19.17 8.94
C SER A 184 -36.99 -18.89 10.44
N LYS A 185 -37.15 -19.92 11.23
CA LYS A 185 -37.23 -19.95 12.70
C LYS A 185 -36.62 -21.25 13.20
N PRO A 186 -36.31 -21.37 14.49
CA PRO A 186 -35.86 -22.66 15.07
C PRO A 186 -36.80 -23.80 14.75
N GLY A 187 -36.27 -24.88 14.15
CA GLY A 187 -37.02 -26.08 13.75
C GLY A 187 -37.79 -25.98 12.42
N SER A 188 -37.69 -24.89 11.68
CA SER A 188 -38.22 -24.80 10.32
C SER A 188 -37.30 -25.49 9.30
N GLU A 189 -37.87 -25.97 8.17
CA GLU A 189 -37.15 -26.69 7.11
C GLU A 189 -36.03 -25.86 6.51
N SER A 190 -34.88 -26.48 6.22
CA SER A 190 -33.73 -25.85 5.57
C SER A 190 -34.07 -25.43 4.15
N HIS A 191 -33.69 -24.20 3.79
CA HIS A 191 -34.00 -23.60 2.51
C HIS A 191 -32.85 -22.69 2.04
N ALA A 192 -32.43 -22.81 0.78
CA ALA A 192 -31.23 -22.12 0.24
C ALA A 192 -31.27 -20.58 0.35
N GLY A 193 -32.44 -19.95 0.16
CA GLY A 193 -32.61 -18.51 0.35
C GLY A 193 -32.48 -18.07 1.81
N LEU A 194 -32.92 -18.91 2.79
CA LEU A 194 -32.76 -18.62 4.21
C LEU A 194 -31.33 -18.88 4.67
N ILE A 195 -30.67 -19.88 4.09
CA ILE A 195 -29.23 -20.13 4.28
C ILE A 195 -28.43 -18.89 3.86
N TYR A 196 -28.72 -18.28 2.70
CA TYR A 196 -28.07 -17.03 2.29
C TYR A 196 -28.24 -15.92 3.33
N CYS A 197 -29.44 -15.71 3.86
CA CYS A 197 -29.69 -14.70 4.87
C CYS A 197 -28.90 -14.97 6.17
N CYS A 198 -28.87 -16.24 6.62
CA CYS A 198 -28.13 -16.61 7.82
C CYS A 198 -26.62 -16.50 7.65
N VAL A 199 -26.06 -17.04 6.54
CA VAL A 199 -24.63 -16.95 6.23
C VAL A 199 -24.22 -15.49 6.02
N GLY A 200 -25.04 -14.67 5.35
CA GLY A 200 -24.84 -13.25 5.18
C GLY A 200 -24.82 -12.49 6.50
N THR A 201 -25.76 -12.79 7.41
CA THR A 201 -25.74 -12.21 8.77
C THR A 201 -24.45 -12.56 9.50
N LEU A 202 -24.06 -13.84 9.50
CA LEU A 202 -22.83 -14.31 10.15
C LEU A 202 -21.57 -13.73 9.49
N SER A 203 -21.57 -13.52 8.17
CA SER A 203 -20.51 -12.87 7.43
C SER A 203 -20.33 -11.41 7.86
N ILE A 204 -21.42 -10.64 7.90
CA ILE A 204 -21.39 -9.23 8.35
C ILE A 204 -20.94 -9.14 9.80
N CYS A 205 -21.43 -10.05 10.68
CA CYS A 205 -21.07 -10.11 12.09
C CYS A 205 -19.70 -10.77 12.37
N LYS A 206 -18.98 -11.24 11.33
CA LYS A 206 -17.67 -11.92 11.42
C LYS A 206 -17.71 -13.17 12.32
N LYS A 207 -18.75 -13.97 12.20
CA LYS A 207 -19.01 -15.18 12.98
C LYS A 207 -19.20 -16.43 12.10
N LEU A 208 -18.59 -16.48 10.92
CA LEU A 208 -18.65 -17.68 10.06
C LEU A 208 -17.98 -18.91 10.67
N ASP A 209 -17.10 -18.70 11.65
CA ASP A 209 -16.40 -19.75 12.41
C ASP A 209 -17.34 -20.64 13.25
N VAL A 210 -18.56 -20.21 13.53
CA VAL A 210 -19.55 -21.04 14.23
C VAL A 210 -20.16 -22.12 13.33
N LEU A 211 -19.94 -22.05 12.00
CA LEU A 211 -20.53 -22.95 11.02
C LEU A 211 -19.65 -24.18 10.80
N ARG A 212 -20.31 -25.33 10.55
CA ARG A 212 -19.70 -26.49 9.91
C ARG A 212 -19.72 -26.27 8.39
N ALA A 213 -18.74 -25.45 7.89
CA ALA A 213 -18.76 -24.92 6.54
C ALA A 213 -18.85 -26.00 5.45
N ASP A 214 -18.18 -27.15 5.64
CA ASP A 214 -18.20 -28.23 4.66
C ASP A 214 -19.55 -28.97 4.62
N ASP A 215 -20.19 -29.20 5.77
CA ASP A 215 -21.52 -29.83 5.82
C ASP A 215 -22.57 -28.93 5.14
N LEU A 216 -22.53 -27.63 5.44
CA LEU A 216 -23.43 -26.66 4.83
C LEU A 216 -23.19 -26.50 3.31
N ALA A 217 -21.92 -26.44 2.90
CA ALA A 217 -21.57 -26.36 1.48
C ALA A 217 -21.99 -27.62 0.72
N TRP A 218 -21.86 -28.81 1.33
CA TRP A 218 -22.35 -30.05 0.75
C TRP A 218 -23.86 -30.00 0.53
N TRP A 219 -24.64 -29.59 1.53
CA TRP A 219 -26.09 -29.42 1.39
C TRP A 219 -26.47 -28.49 0.26
N LEU A 220 -25.74 -27.37 0.09
CA LEU A 220 -25.96 -26.40 -0.97
C LEU A 220 -25.62 -26.98 -2.36
N CYS A 221 -24.52 -27.74 -2.50
CA CYS A 221 -24.13 -28.38 -3.76
C CYS A 221 -25.13 -29.43 -4.23
N GLU A 222 -25.81 -30.13 -3.30
CA GLU A 222 -26.89 -31.08 -3.63
C GLU A 222 -28.14 -30.40 -4.23
N ARG A 223 -28.18 -29.07 -4.23
CA ARG A 223 -29.28 -28.30 -4.89
C ARG A 223 -29.11 -28.27 -6.40
N GLN A 224 -27.93 -28.61 -6.95
CA GLN A 224 -27.72 -28.61 -8.41
C GLN A 224 -28.37 -29.82 -9.05
N LEU A 225 -29.22 -29.58 -10.04
CA LEU A 225 -29.96 -30.59 -10.80
C LEU A 225 -29.20 -30.95 -12.11
N PRO A 226 -29.55 -32.04 -12.78
CA PRO A 226 -28.94 -32.47 -14.03
C PRO A 226 -28.96 -31.41 -15.16
N SER A 227 -29.99 -30.53 -15.20
CA SER A 227 -30.06 -29.37 -16.10
C SER A 227 -29.01 -28.31 -15.84
N GLY A 228 -28.28 -28.38 -14.71
CA GLY A 228 -27.38 -27.35 -14.21
C GLY A 228 -28.06 -26.34 -13.29
N GLY A 229 -29.36 -26.21 -13.33
CA GLY A 229 -30.11 -25.29 -12.47
C GLY A 229 -30.12 -25.72 -11.01
N LEU A 230 -30.32 -24.74 -10.10
CA LEU A 230 -30.32 -24.94 -8.66
C LEU A 230 -31.75 -24.83 -8.10
N ASN A 231 -32.11 -25.66 -7.11
CA ASN A 231 -33.38 -25.56 -6.41
C ASN A 231 -33.20 -25.07 -4.96
N GLY A 232 -34.28 -24.59 -4.34
CA GLY A 232 -34.22 -24.04 -2.98
C GLY A 232 -34.22 -25.11 -1.88
N ARG A 233 -34.72 -26.29 -2.18
CA ARG A 233 -34.80 -27.44 -1.25
C ARG A 233 -35.08 -28.73 -2.04
N PRO A 234 -34.85 -29.92 -1.43
CA PRO A 234 -35.11 -31.20 -2.11
C PRO A 234 -36.45 -31.32 -2.79
N GLU A 235 -36.48 -32.02 -3.92
CA GLU A 235 -37.69 -32.37 -4.72
C GLU A 235 -38.44 -31.17 -5.36
N LYS A 236 -37.85 -29.98 -5.38
CA LYS A 236 -38.37 -28.82 -6.09
C LYS A 236 -37.73 -28.65 -7.47
N LEU A 237 -38.44 -27.98 -8.36
CA LEU A 237 -37.92 -27.55 -9.66
C LEU A 237 -36.81 -26.52 -9.48
N PRO A 238 -35.87 -26.41 -10.44
CA PRO A 238 -34.89 -25.35 -10.42
C PRO A 238 -35.57 -24.01 -10.67
N ASP A 239 -34.96 -22.95 -10.12
CA ASP A 239 -35.37 -21.58 -10.28
C ASP A 239 -34.14 -20.69 -10.32
N LEU A 240 -34.06 -19.75 -11.24
CA LEU A 240 -32.87 -18.94 -11.51
C LEU A 240 -32.40 -18.16 -10.28
N CYS A 241 -33.31 -17.74 -9.39
CA CYS A 241 -32.90 -16.97 -8.19
C CYS A 241 -31.95 -17.75 -7.26
N TYR A 242 -31.97 -19.10 -7.27
CA TYR A 242 -31.02 -19.90 -6.52
C TYR A 242 -29.60 -19.89 -7.11
N SER A 243 -29.43 -19.50 -8.37
CA SER A 243 -28.12 -19.20 -8.93
C SER A 243 -27.41 -18.07 -8.17
N TRP A 244 -28.17 -17.19 -7.54
CA TRP A 244 -27.63 -16.21 -6.58
C TRP A 244 -27.51 -16.77 -5.15
N TRP A 245 -28.62 -17.22 -4.56
CA TRP A 245 -28.66 -17.57 -3.13
C TRP A 245 -27.64 -18.68 -2.76
N VAL A 246 -27.54 -19.70 -3.60
CA VAL A 246 -26.60 -20.82 -3.39
C VAL A 246 -25.16 -20.36 -3.66
N MET A 247 -24.92 -19.70 -4.80
CA MET A 247 -23.57 -19.33 -5.20
C MET A 247 -22.98 -18.27 -4.28
N ALA A 248 -23.76 -17.28 -3.85
CA ALA A 248 -23.32 -16.26 -2.90
C ALA A 248 -22.95 -16.89 -1.54
N SER A 249 -23.76 -17.85 -1.05
CA SER A 249 -23.46 -18.60 0.17
C SER A 249 -22.17 -19.42 0.04
N LEU A 250 -21.98 -20.13 -1.06
CA LEU A 250 -20.76 -20.90 -1.33
C LEU A 250 -19.53 -20.00 -1.49
N THR A 251 -19.71 -18.80 -2.05
CA THR A 251 -18.63 -17.81 -2.16
C THR A 251 -18.21 -17.32 -0.77
N MET A 252 -19.16 -16.95 0.10
CA MET A 252 -18.87 -16.54 1.48
C MET A 252 -18.20 -17.66 2.30
N LEU A 253 -18.52 -18.94 2.01
CA LEU A 253 -17.90 -20.13 2.63
C LEU A 253 -16.60 -20.56 1.95
N ASN A 254 -16.17 -19.89 0.87
CA ASN A 254 -15.01 -20.25 0.04
C ASN A 254 -15.10 -21.70 -0.53
N ARG A 255 -16.29 -22.10 -1.02
CA ARG A 255 -16.60 -23.44 -1.58
C ARG A 255 -17.29 -23.39 -2.93
N ILE A 256 -17.26 -22.25 -3.63
CA ILE A 256 -17.90 -22.06 -4.94
C ILE A 256 -17.47 -23.09 -5.99
N HIS A 257 -16.25 -23.58 -5.91
CA HIS A 257 -15.66 -24.58 -6.82
C HIS A 257 -16.23 -26.01 -6.68
N TRP A 258 -17.16 -26.24 -5.76
CA TRP A 258 -17.80 -27.54 -5.57
C TRP A 258 -18.99 -27.76 -6.51
N VAL A 259 -19.47 -26.71 -7.19
CA VAL A 259 -20.61 -26.76 -8.13
C VAL A 259 -20.10 -26.94 -9.57
N ASP A 260 -20.87 -27.62 -10.42
CA ASP A 260 -20.61 -27.67 -11.88
C ASP A 260 -20.94 -26.32 -12.52
N ILE A 261 -19.91 -25.47 -12.58
CA ILE A 261 -20.01 -24.08 -13.05
C ILE A 261 -20.48 -24.00 -14.48
N ALA A 262 -19.97 -24.89 -15.37
CA ALA A 262 -20.30 -24.86 -16.80
C ALA A 262 -21.79 -25.15 -17.06
N LYS A 263 -22.35 -26.14 -16.37
CA LYS A 263 -23.78 -26.45 -16.49
C LYS A 263 -24.66 -25.36 -15.87
N LEU A 264 -24.21 -24.75 -14.77
CA LEU A 264 -24.96 -23.67 -14.15
C LEU A 264 -25.02 -22.44 -15.06
N GLU A 265 -23.89 -22.05 -15.67
CA GLU A 265 -23.84 -20.97 -16.66
C GLU A 265 -24.78 -21.23 -17.83
N GLU A 266 -24.78 -22.47 -18.34
CA GLU A 266 -25.68 -22.90 -19.43
C GLU A 266 -27.16 -22.76 -19.05
N PHE A 267 -27.54 -23.12 -17.81
CA PHE A 267 -28.89 -22.94 -17.29
C PHE A 267 -29.26 -21.45 -17.15
N ILE A 268 -28.36 -20.62 -16.58
CA ILE A 268 -28.62 -19.19 -16.43
C ILE A 268 -28.85 -18.52 -17.78
N LEU A 269 -27.97 -18.79 -18.77
CA LEU A 269 -28.12 -18.24 -20.12
C LEU A 269 -29.40 -18.68 -20.80
N ALA A 270 -29.88 -19.92 -20.53
CA ALA A 270 -31.14 -20.42 -21.08
C ALA A 270 -32.38 -19.74 -20.54
N CYS A 271 -32.30 -19.06 -19.38
CA CYS A 271 -33.41 -18.32 -18.77
C CYS A 271 -33.60 -16.92 -19.34
N GLN A 272 -32.78 -16.49 -20.31
CA GLN A 272 -32.94 -15.20 -20.98
C GLN A 272 -34.14 -15.22 -21.94
N ASP A 273 -34.89 -14.11 -21.95
CA ASP A 273 -35.87 -13.86 -23.04
C ASP A 273 -35.15 -13.18 -24.21
N ALA A 274 -35.11 -13.90 -25.36
CA ALA A 274 -34.43 -13.43 -26.55
C ALA A 274 -35.22 -12.36 -27.33
N GLU A 275 -36.49 -12.15 -27.06
CA GLU A 275 -37.36 -11.17 -27.74
C GLU A 275 -37.42 -9.86 -26.99
N THR A 276 -37.82 -9.90 -25.72
CA THR A 276 -38.06 -8.71 -24.90
C THR A 276 -36.86 -8.28 -24.05
N GLY A 277 -35.92 -9.19 -23.81
CA GLY A 277 -34.85 -9.02 -22.80
C GLY A 277 -35.35 -9.39 -21.40
N GLY A 278 -34.46 -9.34 -20.40
CA GLY A 278 -34.74 -9.81 -19.05
C GLY A 278 -34.43 -11.32 -18.88
N PHE A 279 -34.57 -11.78 -17.64
CA PHE A 279 -34.47 -13.20 -17.27
C PHE A 279 -35.73 -13.63 -16.54
N SER A 280 -36.13 -14.87 -16.74
CA SER A 280 -37.25 -15.53 -16.08
C SER A 280 -36.75 -16.56 -15.06
N ASP A 281 -37.62 -17.05 -14.18
CA ASP A 281 -37.32 -18.10 -13.19
C ASP A 281 -36.84 -19.41 -13.84
N ARG A 282 -37.36 -19.72 -15.05
CA ARG A 282 -37.04 -20.92 -15.82
C ARG A 282 -37.09 -20.62 -17.34
N PRO A 283 -36.39 -21.42 -18.16
CA PRO A 283 -36.39 -21.20 -19.60
C PRO A 283 -37.80 -21.24 -20.23
N GLY A 284 -38.22 -20.13 -20.85
CA GLY A 284 -39.49 -19.96 -21.53
C GLY A 284 -40.65 -19.38 -20.71
N ASP A 285 -40.40 -19.01 -19.46
CA ASP A 285 -41.35 -18.26 -18.61
C ASP A 285 -41.18 -16.73 -18.84
N ILE A 286 -42.05 -15.92 -18.25
CA ILE A 286 -42.06 -14.44 -18.40
C ILE A 286 -40.93 -13.82 -17.60
N PRO A 287 -40.09 -12.93 -18.18
CA PRO A 287 -39.01 -12.27 -17.48
C PRO A 287 -39.55 -11.22 -16.50
N ASP A 288 -38.80 -11.01 -15.39
CA ASP A 288 -39.06 -9.95 -14.43
C ASP A 288 -37.75 -9.33 -13.88
N PRO A 289 -37.78 -8.13 -13.23
CA PRO A 289 -36.57 -7.48 -12.69
C PRO A 289 -35.85 -8.26 -11.60
N PHE A 290 -36.56 -9.06 -10.79
CA PHE A 290 -35.98 -9.86 -9.71
C PHE A 290 -35.07 -10.97 -10.28
N HIS A 291 -35.61 -11.79 -11.22
CA HIS A 291 -34.83 -12.83 -11.87
C HIS A 291 -33.74 -12.25 -12.79
N THR A 292 -34.00 -11.06 -13.38
CA THR A 292 -32.96 -10.37 -14.17
C THR A 292 -31.77 -9.98 -13.32
N LEU A 293 -31.96 -9.42 -12.13
CA LEU A 293 -30.85 -9.16 -11.20
C LEU A 293 -30.11 -10.44 -10.83
N PHE A 294 -30.82 -11.48 -10.39
CA PHE A 294 -30.15 -12.66 -9.86
C PHE A 294 -29.49 -13.54 -10.93
N GLY A 295 -29.97 -13.51 -12.17
CA GLY A 295 -29.27 -14.07 -13.30
C GLY A 295 -27.93 -13.40 -13.59
N LEU A 296 -27.94 -12.05 -13.66
CA LEU A 296 -26.72 -11.25 -13.84
C LEU A 296 -25.75 -11.40 -12.65
N ALA A 297 -26.27 -11.35 -11.43
CA ALA A 297 -25.45 -11.51 -10.21
C ALA A 297 -24.83 -12.93 -10.12
N GLY A 298 -25.60 -13.96 -10.51
CA GLY A 298 -25.08 -15.34 -10.63
C GLY A 298 -23.92 -15.43 -11.62
N LEU A 299 -24.09 -14.88 -12.83
CA LEU A 299 -23.03 -14.83 -13.85
C LEU A 299 -21.81 -14.02 -13.37
N SER A 300 -22.02 -12.93 -12.63
CA SER A 300 -20.93 -12.15 -12.03
C SER A 300 -20.09 -12.98 -11.06
N LEU A 301 -20.72 -13.82 -10.21
CA LEU A 301 -20.00 -14.70 -9.27
C LEU A 301 -19.22 -15.82 -9.98
N LEU A 302 -19.67 -16.27 -11.16
CA LEU A 302 -18.96 -17.27 -11.94
C LEU A 302 -17.66 -16.73 -12.56
N GLY A 303 -17.52 -15.40 -12.71
CA GLY A 303 -16.30 -14.75 -13.18
C GLY A 303 -15.95 -14.94 -14.66
N ASN A 304 -16.84 -15.61 -15.44
CA ASN A 304 -16.57 -15.97 -16.84
C ASN A 304 -17.00 -14.89 -17.85
N ASN A 305 -17.56 -13.78 -17.43
CA ASN A 305 -18.13 -12.78 -18.33
C ASN A 305 -17.59 -11.37 -18.04
N GLU A 306 -16.70 -10.89 -18.91
CA GLU A 306 -16.07 -9.55 -18.83
C GLU A 306 -17.08 -8.38 -19.00
N LEU A 307 -18.30 -8.67 -19.45
CA LEU A 307 -19.35 -7.68 -19.69
C LEU A 307 -20.14 -7.31 -18.42
N ILE A 308 -19.92 -8.01 -17.30
CA ILE A 308 -20.64 -7.79 -16.05
C ILE A 308 -19.65 -7.38 -14.97
N LYS A 309 -19.93 -6.27 -14.27
CA LYS A 309 -19.13 -5.83 -13.13
C LYS A 309 -19.20 -6.85 -11.97
N PRO A 310 -18.11 -6.94 -11.14
CA PRO A 310 -18.11 -7.80 -9.97
C PRO A 310 -19.17 -7.42 -8.94
N VAL A 311 -19.92 -8.42 -8.44
CA VAL A 311 -20.93 -8.26 -7.38
C VAL A 311 -20.36 -8.71 -6.03
N ASN A 312 -20.72 -8.01 -4.94
CA ASN A 312 -20.38 -8.43 -3.59
C ASN A 312 -21.34 -9.54 -3.11
N PRO A 313 -20.85 -10.73 -2.71
CA PRO A 313 -21.70 -11.87 -2.34
C PRO A 313 -22.52 -11.65 -1.06
N THR A 314 -22.09 -10.79 -0.16
CA THR A 314 -22.80 -10.50 1.11
C THR A 314 -23.91 -9.48 0.93
N TYR A 315 -23.65 -8.38 0.18
CA TYR A 315 -24.55 -7.24 0.07
C TYR A 315 -25.45 -7.24 -1.17
N CYS A 316 -25.18 -8.08 -2.17
CA CYS A 316 -25.85 -8.09 -3.48
C CYS A 316 -25.86 -6.70 -4.13
N MET A 317 -24.71 -6.06 -4.16
CA MET A 317 -24.43 -4.73 -4.73
C MET A 317 -23.11 -4.79 -5.50
N PRO A 318 -22.86 -3.85 -6.44
CA PRO A 318 -21.57 -3.80 -7.11
C PRO A 318 -20.40 -3.77 -6.10
N GLN A 319 -19.35 -4.55 -6.34
CA GLN A 319 -18.22 -4.63 -5.42
C GLN A 319 -17.57 -3.25 -5.20
N GLU A 320 -17.52 -2.42 -6.24
CA GLU A 320 -16.99 -1.06 -6.16
C GLU A 320 -17.78 -0.16 -5.20
N THR A 321 -19.10 -0.28 -5.13
CA THR A 321 -19.94 0.47 -4.20
C THR A 321 -19.60 0.16 -2.74
N ILE A 322 -19.40 -1.12 -2.42
CA ILE A 322 -19.08 -1.56 -1.05
C ILE A 322 -17.66 -1.15 -0.66
N THR A 323 -16.72 -1.17 -1.62
CA THR A 323 -15.33 -0.74 -1.37
C THR A 323 -15.17 0.78 -1.33
N SER A 324 -15.98 1.55 -2.06
CA SER A 324 -15.89 3.02 -2.11
C SER A 324 -16.21 3.67 -0.76
N GLY A 325 -17.15 3.16 0.00
CA GLY A 325 -17.45 3.65 1.36
C GLY A 325 -16.24 3.59 2.30
N CYS A 326 -15.46 2.51 2.27
CA CYS A 326 -14.22 2.40 3.05
C CYS A 326 -13.12 3.34 2.53
N VAL A 327 -13.01 3.53 1.21
CA VAL A 327 -12.07 4.48 0.59
C VAL A 327 -12.46 5.92 0.91
N GLN A 328 -13.74 6.26 0.94
CA GLN A 328 -14.23 7.59 1.29
C GLN A 328 -13.96 7.95 2.76
N ILE A 329 -14.17 7.03 3.71
CA ILE A 329 -13.82 7.25 5.13
C ILE A 329 -12.30 7.44 5.28
N PHE A 330 -11.50 6.66 4.57
CA PHE A 330 -10.05 6.83 4.56
C PHE A 330 -9.65 8.16 3.90
N THR A 331 -10.29 8.54 2.80
CA THR A 331 -10.07 9.82 2.11
C THR A 331 -10.52 10.99 2.97
N LEU A 332 -11.67 10.91 3.65
CA LEU A 332 -12.14 11.93 4.59
C LEU A 332 -11.21 12.06 5.80
N TYR A 333 -10.74 10.96 6.38
CA TYR A 333 -9.77 10.97 7.47
C TYR A 333 -8.44 11.58 7.02
N THR A 334 -7.96 11.21 5.83
CA THR A 334 -6.75 11.79 5.21
C THR A 334 -6.93 13.29 4.96
N TYR A 335 -8.10 13.70 4.48
CA TYR A 335 -8.48 15.09 4.25
C TYR A 335 -8.53 15.89 5.56
N LEU A 336 -9.19 15.37 6.62
CA LEU A 336 -9.27 16.01 7.92
C LEU A 336 -7.90 16.15 8.60
N VAL A 337 -7.04 15.12 8.50
CA VAL A 337 -5.67 15.17 9.00
C VAL A 337 -4.84 16.17 8.21
N TYR A 338 -4.98 16.20 6.87
CA TYR A 338 -4.33 17.17 6.00
C TYR A 338 -4.73 18.61 6.35
N TYR A 339 -6.03 18.89 6.52
CA TYR A 339 -6.51 20.23 6.87
C TYR A 339 -6.14 20.65 8.29
N SER A 340 -6.15 19.73 9.27
CA SER A 340 -5.71 20.03 10.62
C SER A 340 -4.23 20.43 10.66
N ASP A 341 -3.40 19.80 9.82
CA ASP A 341 -1.96 20.13 9.72
C ASP A 341 -1.75 21.47 8.99
N VAL A 342 -2.51 21.75 7.92
CA VAL A 342 -2.47 23.05 7.22
C VAL A 342 -2.91 24.19 8.14
N LEU A 343 -3.94 24.01 8.94
CA LEU A 343 -4.41 25.02 9.91
C LEU A 343 -3.44 25.22 11.08
N SER A 344 -2.71 24.16 11.51
CA SER A 344 -1.70 24.26 12.58
C SER A 344 -0.41 24.95 12.17
N THR A 345 -0.14 25.08 10.85
CA THR A 345 1.09 25.70 10.30
C THR A 345 1.04 27.22 10.18
N THR A 346 -0.06 27.88 10.56
CA THR A 346 -0.18 29.36 10.49
C THR A 346 0.54 30.11 11.59
N TYR A 347 1.15 29.44 12.58
CA TYR A 347 1.98 30.10 13.57
C TYR A 347 3.39 30.35 13.02
N PHE A 348 3.70 31.63 12.71
CA PHE A 348 5.07 32.07 12.45
C PHE A 348 5.89 31.91 13.71
N GLN A 349 6.86 30.99 13.69
CA GLN A 349 7.87 30.95 14.75
C GLN A 349 8.81 32.15 14.57
N ASP A 350 9.14 32.86 15.68
CA ASP A 350 10.12 33.93 15.66
C ASP A 350 11.51 33.34 15.34
N ILE A 351 11.99 33.60 14.12
CA ILE A 351 13.29 33.14 13.63
C ILE A 351 14.32 34.20 14.03
N GLN A 352 15.32 33.83 14.84
CA GLN A 352 16.44 34.70 15.10
C GLN A 352 17.24 34.96 13.81
N PRO A 353 17.81 36.14 13.64
CA PRO A 353 18.53 36.47 12.42
C PRO A 353 19.82 35.64 12.22
N GLU A 354 20.37 35.07 13.31
CA GLU A 354 21.62 34.33 13.28
C GLU A 354 21.65 33.20 14.31
N TYR A 355 22.26 32.05 13.91
CA TYR A 355 22.51 30.87 14.74
C TYR A 355 23.97 30.41 14.60
N ASP A 356 24.44 29.53 15.49
CA ASP A 356 25.74 28.86 15.29
C ASP A 356 25.73 27.97 14.06
N TYR A 357 24.69 27.13 13.90
CA TYR A 357 24.54 26.24 12.77
C TYR A 357 23.16 26.34 12.12
N ILE A 358 23.12 26.19 10.80
CA ILE A 358 21.90 26.03 10.03
C ILE A 358 21.95 24.64 9.38
N ILE A 359 20.92 23.82 9.65
CA ILE A 359 20.74 22.49 9.05
C ILE A 359 19.64 22.61 7.99
N VAL A 360 19.90 22.17 6.77
CA VAL A 360 18.95 22.19 5.65
C VAL A 360 18.44 20.78 5.41
N GLY A 361 17.19 20.52 5.81
CA GLY A 361 16.52 19.22 5.76
C GLY A 361 16.51 18.51 7.11
N SER A 362 15.34 17.99 7.50
CA SER A 362 15.11 17.21 8.72
C SER A 362 14.99 15.70 8.46
N GLY A 363 15.53 15.20 7.35
CA GLY A 363 15.63 13.77 7.07
C GLY A 363 16.55 13.04 8.06
N THR A 364 16.83 11.76 7.82
CA THR A 364 17.66 10.92 8.71
C THR A 364 18.94 11.64 9.17
N ALA A 365 19.74 12.16 8.24
CA ALA A 365 21.02 12.81 8.59
C ALA A 365 20.85 14.09 9.39
N GLY A 366 20.01 15.02 8.90
CA GLY A 366 19.76 16.29 9.60
C GLY A 366 19.19 16.08 10.98
N SER A 367 18.35 15.05 11.19
CA SER A 367 17.78 14.69 12.48
C SER A 367 18.83 14.14 13.45
N VAL A 368 19.77 13.30 13.01
CA VAL A 368 20.91 12.85 13.85
C VAL A 368 21.73 14.05 14.31
N ILE A 369 22.07 14.94 13.39
CA ILE A 369 22.91 16.13 13.69
C ILE A 369 22.17 17.06 14.66
N ALA A 370 20.90 17.35 14.41
CA ALA A 370 20.07 18.21 15.26
C ALA A 370 19.88 17.62 16.67
N HIS A 371 19.59 16.31 16.76
CA HIS A 371 19.45 15.61 18.03
C HIS A 371 20.75 15.70 18.85
N ARG A 372 21.90 15.38 18.24
CA ARG A 372 23.19 15.44 18.93
C ARG A 372 23.60 16.89 19.28
N LEU A 373 23.28 17.89 18.45
CA LEU A 373 23.47 19.31 18.81
C LEU A 373 22.68 19.69 20.05
N SER A 374 21.41 19.25 20.15
CA SER A 374 20.56 19.61 21.28
C SER A 374 20.94 18.89 22.57
N THR A 375 21.51 17.67 22.50
CA THR A 375 21.80 16.84 23.66
C THR A 375 23.25 16.90 24.10
N GLU A 376 24.21 17.19 23.19
CA GLU A 376 25.64 17.12 23.49
C GLU A 376 26.35 18.50 23.45
N THR A 377 25.64 19.58 23.10
CA THR A 377 26.25 20.92 22.98
C THR A 377 25.34 22.04 23.45
N ASN A 378 25.95 23.25 23.66
CA ASN A 378 25.20 24.49 23.92
C ASN A 378 25.10 25.38 22.68
N TYR A 379 25.38 24.87 21.47
CA TYR A 379 25.30 25.67 20.26
C TYR A 379 23.85 25.95 19.86
N THR A 380 23.60 27.19 19.41
CA THR A 380 22.31 27.56 18.81
C THR A 380 22.22 27.03 17.39
N PHE A 381 21.07 26.43 17.04
CA PHE A 381 20.86 25.90 15.69
C PHE A 381 19.41 26.00 15.26
N ILE A 382 19.21 25.96 13.95
CA ILE A 382 17.89 25.89 13.32
C ILE A 382 17.90 24.84 12.21
N VAL A 383 16.80 24.11 12.09
CA VAL A 383 16.56 23.16 11.00
C VAL A 383 15.49 23.72 10.09
N LEU A 384 15.78 23.82 8.79
CA LEU A 384 14.84 24.27 7.77
C LEU A 384 14.35 23.05 6.96
N GLU A 385 13.09 22.72 7.11
CA GLU A 385 12.44 21.59 6.42
C GLU A 385 11.48 22.12 5.36
N ALA A 386 11.62 21.61 4.13
CA ALA A 386 10.75 22.01 3.02
C ALA A 386 9.32 21.47 3.13
N GLY A 387 9.16 20.34 3.81
CA GLY A 387 7.88 19.67 4.02
C GLY A 387 7.16 20.11 5.29
N SER A 388 5.97 19.54 5.50
CA SER A 388 5.13 19.75 6.68
C SER A 388 5.65 18.98 7.91
N LYS A 389 4.99 19.15 9.05
CA LYS A 389 5.17 18.29 10.22
C LYS A 389 4.62 16.88 9.97
N SER A 390 5.10 15.89 10.72
CA SER A 390 4.55 14.54 10.70
C SER A 390 3.15 14.48 11.33
N ASN A 391 2.31 13.57 10.87
CA ASN A 391 0.98 13.32 11.42
C ASN A 391 0.78 11.82 11.75
N ALA A 392 -0.33 11.49 12.42
CA ALA A 392 -0.61 10.15 12.91
C ALA A 392 -0.70 9.06 11.82
N LEU A 393 -1.12 9.42 10.59
CA LEU A 393 -1.17 8.47 9.47
C LEU A 393 0.22 8.00 9.04
N LEU A 394 1.19 8.92 9.06
CA LEU A 394 2.59 8.61 8.72
C LEU A 394 3.29 7.74 9.77
N GLU A 395 2.68 7.58 10.95
CA GLU A 395 3.17 6.69 11.99
C GLU A 395 2.77 5.23 11.74
N ALA A 396 1.68 4.97 11.00
CA ALA A 396 1.26 3.61 10.68
C ALA A 396 2.13 3.03 9.56
N PRO A 397 2.90 1.96 9.83
CA PRO A 397 3.89 1.43 8.89
C PRO A 397 3.33 1.07 7.52
N VAL A 398 2.18 0.43 7.48
CA VAL A 398 1.53 -0.05 6.26
C VAL A 398 1.25 1.05 5.23
N PHE A 399 1.07 2.30 5.68
CA PHE A 399 0.76 3.40 4.77
C PHE A 399 1.98 4.04 4.09
N GLY A 400 3.20 3.60 4.41
CA GLY A 400 4.41 4.12 3.75
C GLY A 400 4.29 4.24 2.23
N PRO A 401 3.98 3.15 1.49
CA PRO A 401 3.80 3.20 0.04
C PRO A 401 2.63 4.07 -0.44
N PHE A 402 1.61 4.29 0.39
CA PHE A 402 0.44 5.11 0.04
C PHE A 402 0.76 6.62 -0.03
N PHE A 403 1.88 7.05 0.55
CA PHE A 403 2.31 8.44 0.48
C PHE A 403 3.17 8.76 -0.75
N HIS A 404 3.56 7.75 -1.54
CA HIS A 404 4.20 7.97 -2.83
C HIS A 404 3.24 8.71 -3.78
N GLY A 405 3.73 9.75 -4.44
CA GLY A 405 2.92 10.61 -5.31
C GLY A 405 2.00 11.60 -4.58
N SER A 406 1.97 11.61 -3.23
CA SER A 406 1.18 12.55 -2.42
C SER A 406 1.89 13.90 -2.21
N VAL A 407 1.27 14.80 -1.43
CA VAL A 407 1.87 16.07 -1.01
C VAL A 407 3.09 15.92 -0.09
N PHE A 408 3.24 14.74 0.54
CA PHE A 408 4.37 14.37 1.38
C PHE A 408 5.56 13.81 0.60
N ASP A 409 5.46 13.74 -0.71
CA ASP A 409 6.49 13.28 -1.64
C ASP A 409 6.95 14.43 -2.55
N TRP A 410 8.25 14.49 -2.85
CA TRP A 410 8.80 15.40 -3.87
C TRP A 410 8.35 15.04 -5.28
N GLN A 411 7.81 13.84 -5.49
CA GLN A 411 7.29 13.32 -6.76
C GLN A 411 8.33 13.43 -7.90
N PHE A 412 9.57 13.09 -7.62
CA PHE A 412 10.61 13.08 -8.64
C PHE A 412 10.39 11.98 -9.67
N GLU A 413 10.78 12.29 -10.91
CA GLU A 413 10.82 11.34 -12.02
C GLU A 413 12.19 11.38 -12.70
N THR A 414 12.59 10.24 -13.24
CA THR A 414 13.77 10.19 -14.10
C THR A 414 13.49 10.80 -15.47
N VAL A 415 14.53 11.20 -16.19
CA VAL A 415 14.40 11.36 -17.65
C VAL A 415 14.09 10.00 -18.29
N PRO A 416 13.51 9.93 -19.51
CA PRO A 416 13.27 8.68 -20.21
C PRO A 416 14.52 7.81 -20.27
N GLN A 417 14.43 6.56 -19.77
CA GLN A 417 15.57 5.66 -19.70
C GLN A 417 15.80 4.92 -21.02
N LYS A 418 17.07 4.70 -21.38
CA LYS A 418 17.43 4.04 -22.65
C LYS A 418 17.54 2.52 -22.55
N ASN A 419 17.81 1.99 -21.35
CA ASN A 419 18.12 0.57 -21.14
C ASN A 419 17.22 -0.10 -20.09
N ALA A 420 16.27 0.64 -19.50
CA ALA A 420 15.41 0.17 -18.44
C ALA A 420 14.05 0.90 -18.45
N CYS A 421 13.12 0.50 -17.59
CA CYS A 421 11.82 1.13 -17.38
C CYS A 421 10.91 1.13 -18.63
N PHE A 422 11.02 0.14 -19.52
CA PHE A 422 10.25 0.12 -20.78
C PHE A 422 8.75 -0.12 -20.57
N ALA A 423 8.37 -0.76 -19.46
CA ALA A 423 6.98 -0.95 -19.06
C ALA A 423 6.36 0.27 -18.36
N MET A 424 7.12 1.33 -18.09
CA MET A 424 6.63 2.54 -17.45
C MET A 424 6.17 3.57 -18.48
N LYS A 425 5.20 4.41 -18.10
CA LYS A 425 4.74 5.54 -18.92
C LYS A 425 5.93 6.44 -19.26
N ASP A 426 6.10 6.77 -20.54
CA ASP A 426 7.21 7.56 -21.07
C ASP A 426 8.61 6.99 -20.78
N LYS A 427 8.73 5.73 -20.42
CA LYS A 427 10.00 5.07 -19.98
C LYS A 427 10.66 5.80 -18.80
N LYS A 428 9.85 6.39 -17.92
CA LYS A 428 10.28 7.12 -16.73
C LYS A 428 9.98 6.33 -15.48
N CYS A 429 10.97 6.22 -14.58
CA CYS A 429 10.76 5.67 -13.24
C CYS A 429 10.42 6.80 -12.26
N LYS A 430 9.42 6.59 -11.39
CA LYS A 430 9.17 7.48 -10.25
C LYS A 430 10.20 7.24 -9.15
N LEU A 431 10.64 8.31 -8.51
CA LEU A 431 11.64 8.35 -7.45
C LEU A 431 11.03 9.05 -6.23
N ALA A 432 10.24 8.33 -5.47
CA ALA A 432 9.62 8.86 -4.26
C ALA A 432 10.68 9.28 -3.24
N GLN A 433 10.59 10.51 -2.74
CA GLN A 433 11.46 11.09 -1.72
C GLN A 433 10.64 11.95 -0.78
N GLY A 434 10.73 11.70 0.53
CA GLY A 434 9.90 12.39 1.51
C GLY A 434 10.11 13.89 1.55
N LYS A 435 9.01 14.66 1.44
CA LYS A 435 8.89 16.10 1.63
C LYS A 435 8.11 16.35 2.91
N ILE A 436 8.71 16.02 4.03
CA ILE A 436 8.10 15.99 5.35
C ILE A 436 9.16 15.95 6.42
N MET A 437 8.86 16.43 7.64
CA MET A 437 9.74 16.27 8.80
C MET A 437 10.06 14.80 9.04
N GLY A 438 11.35 14.43 8.99
CA GLY A 438 11.84 13.06 8.96
C GLY A 438 12.25 12.58 7.56
N GLY A 439 11.87 13.31 6.48
CA GLY A 439 12.21 12.98 5.10
C GLY A 439 11.75 11.59 4.69
N SER A 440 12.53 10.90 3.86
CA SER A 440 12.18 9.55 3.34
C SER A 440 12.05 8.47 4.42
N SER A 441 12.55 8.69 5.67
CA SER A 441 12.33 7.74 6.76
C SER A 441 10.86 7.64 7.22
N LYS A 442 10.02 8.64 6.88
CA LYS A 442 8.57 8.61 7.15
C LYS A 442 7.77 7.77 6.15
N MET A 443 8.36 7.36 5.02
CA MET A 443 7.65 6.62 3.98
C MET A 443 8.40 5.38 3.45
N ASN A 444 9.56 5.03 4.06
CA ASN A 444 10.33 3.84 3.72
C ASN A 444 9.80 2.56 4.41
N ASN A 445 10.39 1.42 4.10
CA ASN A 445 10.04 0.13 4.72
C ASN A 445 10.69 -0.10 6.10
N MET A 446 11.24 0.92 6.75
CA MET A 446 11.84 0.91 8.09
C MET A 446 12.97 -0.12 8.31
N ILE A 447 13.45 -0.76 7.27
CA ILE A 447 14.47 -1.81 7.34
C ILE A 447 15.77 -1.26 7.94
N HIS A 448 16.28 -1.94 8.96
CA HIS A 448 17.57 -1.65 9.56
C HIS A 448 18.56 -2.78 9.27
N ILE A 449 19.64 -2.44 8.60
CA ILE A 449 20.77 -3.32 8.33
C ILE A 449 22.04 -2.48 8.24
N ARG A 450 23.10 -2.87 8.94
CA ARG A 450 24.38 -2.14 8.94
C ARG A 450 25.15 -2.32 7.63
N GLY A 451 25.03 -3.49 7.01
CA GLY A 451 25.81 -3.86 5.84
C GLY A 451 27.29 -4.14 6.16
N ASN A 452 28.14 -4.19 5.14
CA ASN A 452 29.54 -4.51 5.30
C ASN A 452 30.35 -3.33 5.85
N ILE A 453 30.87 -3.45 7.05
CA ILE A 453 31.61 -2.40 7.77
C ILE A 453 32.88 -1.98 7.03
N SER A 454 33.55 -2.91 6.33
CA SER A 454 34.79 -2.60 5.59
C SER A 454 34.57 -1.59 4.47
N HIS A 455 33.37 -1.57 3.84
CA HIS A 455 33.06 -0.57 2.81
C HIS A 455 33.08 0.86 3.37
N TYR A 456 32.63 1.06 4.59
CA TYR A 456 32.67 2.37 5.25
C TYR A 456 34.10 2.79 5.59
N HIS A 457 34.95 1.86 6.03
CA HIS A 457 36.37 2.10 6.24
C HIS A 457 37.03 2.61 4.95
N ASP A 458 36.74 1.95 3.82
CA ASP A 458 37.26 2.34 2.50
C ASP A 458 36.74 3.71 2.04
N TRP A 459 35.48 4.08 2.32
CA TRP A 459 34.92 5.38 1.99
C TRP A 459 35.68 6.54 2.64
N PHE A 460 36.16 6.32 3.85
CA PHE A 460 37.00 7.28 4.56
C PHE A 460 38.50 7.15 4.28
N HIS A 461 38.87 6.34 3.25
CA HIS A 461 40.28 6.10 2.91
C HIS A 461 41.13 5.64 4.11
N GLY A 462 40.59 4.79 4.98
CA GLY A 462 41.27 4.27 6.17
C GLY A 462 41.38 5.25 7.34
N LEU A 463 40.78 6.46 7.26
CA LEU A 463 40.85 7.46 8.32
C LEU A 463 40.25 7.00 9.64
N TYR A 464 39.19 6.20 9.59
CA TYR A 464 38.50 5.63 10.74
C TYR A 464 38.59 4.10 10.71
N ARG A 465 38.98 3.48 11.83
CA ARG A 465 38.98 2.02 11.98
C ARG A 465 37.57 1.47 12.02
N GLU A 466 37.39 0.20 11.66
CA GLU A 466 36.09 -0.48 11.68
C GLU A 466 35.43 -0.45 13.07
N GLU A 467 36.23 -0.55 14.17
CA GLU A 467 35.71 -0.49 15.54
C GLU A 467 35.11 0.88 15.86
N TYR A 468 35.65 1.96 15.32
CA TYR A 468 35.05 3.30 15.48
C TYR A 468 33.73 3.40 14.72
N ILE A 469 33.68 2.87 13.48
CA ILE A 469 32.45 2.85 12.67
C ILE A 469 31.37 2.02 13.37
N LYS A 470 31.70 0.83 13.92
CA LYS A 470 30.80 0.00 14.72
C LYS A 470 30.24 0.77 15.93
N LYS A 471 31.11 1.49 16.66
CA LYS A 471 30.66 2.34 17.78
C LYS A 471 29.68 3.44 17.36
N GLN A 472 29.77 3.98 16.15
CA GLN A 472 28.79 4.95 15.66
C GLN A 472 27.43 4.31 15.40
N PHE A 473 27.39 3.09 14.82
CA PHE A 473 26.16 2.31 14.72
C PHE A 473 25.58 1.99 16.10
N ASP A 474 26.41 1.45 17.02
CA ASP A 474 25.96 1.13 18.38
C ASP A 474 25.40 2.36 19.12
N TYR A 475 26.03 3.53 18.93
CA TYR A 475 25.53 4.78 19.48
C TYR A 475 24.14 5.14 18.98
N ILE A 476 23.91 5.09 17.66
CA ILE A 476 22.63 5.39 17.02
C ILE A 476 21.55 4.41 17.50
N GLU A 477 21.85 3.12 17.49
CA GLU A 477 20.92 2.04 17.82
C GLU A 477 20.51 2.04 19.28
N ASN A 478 21.46 2.33 20.20
CA ASN A 478 21.19 2.31 21.62
C ASN A 478 20.61 3.62 22.17
N ASN A 479 20.84 4.77 21.52
CA ASN A 479 20.48 6.08 22.09
C ASN A 479 19.43 6.85 21.28
N ILE A 480 19.25 6.54 19.98
CA ILE A 480 18.43 7.38 19.09
C ILE A 480 17.32 6.58 18.42
N LEU A 481 17.60 5.36 17.95
CA LEU A 481 16.63 4.51 17.30
C LEU A 481 15.90 3.59 18.29
N HIS A 482 14.70 3.17 17.89
CA HIS A 482 14.02 2.03 18.50
C HIS A 482 13.95 0.92 17.46
N LEU A 483 14.77 -0.11 17.65
CA LEU A 483 14.80 -1.29 16.79
C LEU A 483 14.00 -2.42 17.43
N GLY A 484 13.28 -3.16 16.60
CA GLY A 484 12.49 -4.28 17.05
C GLY A 484 12.25 -5.32 15.96
N SER A 485 11.69 -6.46 16.37
CA SER A 485 11.14 -7.45 15.46
C SER A 485 9.81 -6.99 14.90
N LEU A 486 9.38 -7.61 13.80
CA LEU A 486 8.06 -7.43 13.21
C LEU A 486 6.96 -7.74 14.25
N GLN A 487 5.99 -6.84 14.38
CA GLN A 487 4.82 -7.03 15.26
C GLN A 487 3.70 -7.83 14.57
N TYR A 488 3.78 -7.96 13.26
CA TYR A 488 2.94 -8.80 12.42
C TYR A 488 3.76 -9.34 11.26
N GLN A 489 3.53 -10.59 10.90
CA GLN A 489 4.11 -11.23 9.72
C GLN A 489 3.10 -12.21 9.12
N SER A 490 3.13 -12.37 7.80
CA SER A 490 2.34 -13.37 7.09
C SER A 490 3.01 -14.75 7.17
N GLU A 491 2.30 -15.79 6.74
CA GLU A 491 2.87 -17.14 6.62
C GLU A 491 4.05 -17.19 5.64
N LEU A 492 4.08 -16.29 4.65
CA LEU A 492 5.14 -16.22 3.66
C LEU A 492 6.54 -16.12 4.31
N ALA A 493 6.67 -15.40 5.42
CA ALA A 493 7.95 -15.23 6.08
C ALA A 493 8.57 -16.57 6.53
N GLU A 494 7.77 -17.45 7.13
CA GLU A 494 8.23 -18.78 7.57
C GLU A 494 8.52 -19.70 6.38
N VAL A 495 7.66 -19.67 5.37
CA VAL A 495 7.82 -20.45 4.13
C VAL A 495 9.14 -20.12 3.43
N ILE A 496 9.47 -18.83 3.29
CA ILE A 496 10.74 -18.39 2.68
C ILE A 496 11.95 -18.78 3.53
N LEU A 497 11.87 -18.68 4.86
CA LEU A 497 12.97 -19.12 5.74
C LEU A 497 13.17 -20.63 5.70
N GLN A 498 12.11 -21.41 5.56
CA GLN A 498 12.20 -22.86 5.39
C GLN A 498 12.80 -23.20 4.01
N ALA A 499 12.36 -22.54 2.94
CA ALA A 499 12.95 -22.69 1.60
C ALA A 499 14.46 -22.36 1.59
N ALA A 500 14.87 -21.32 2.34
CA ALA A 500 16.28 -20.96 2.48
C ALA A 500 17.08 -22.08 3.15
N LYS A 501 16.53 -22.75 4.19
CA LYS A 501 17.18 -23.91 4.85
C LYS A 501 17.30 -25.10 3.90
N GLU A 502 16.28 -25.40 3.09
CA GLU A 502 16.34 -26.47 2.07
C GLU A 502 17.46 -26.23 1.06
N LEU A 503 17.73 -24.96 0.72
CA LEU A 503 18.81 -24.53 -0.16
C LEU A 503 20.16 -24.34 0.56
N ASN A 504 20.26 -24.72 1.85
CA ASN A 504 21.45 -24.62 2.69
C ASN A 504 21.98 -23.19 2.89
N TYR A 505 21.07 -22.19 2.96
CA TYR A 505 21.45 -20.85 3.35
C TYR A 505 21.45 -20.71 4.88
N ASP A 506 22.43 -19.98 5.40
CA ASP A 506 22.58 -19.70 6.83
C ASP A 506 21.57 -18.65 7.33
N SER A 507 21.37 -18.58 8.64
CA SER A 507 20.71 -17.45 9.30
C SER A 507 21.64 -16.24 9.30
N LEU A 508 21.15 -15.11 8.80
CA LEU A 508 21.88 -13.85 8.66
C LEU A 508 21.86 -13.04 9.97
N ASP A 509 22.98 -12.39 10.28
CA ASP A 509 23.09 -11.31 11.30
C ASP A 509 22.90 -9.93 10.61
N ILE A 510 22.38 -8.95 11.37
CA ILE A 510 22.20 -7.56 10.90
C ILE A 510 23.50 -6.87 10.47
N ASN A 511 24.63 -7.38 10.92
CA ASN A 511 25.94 -6.77 10.70
C ASN A 511 26.49 -7.05 9.29
N HIS A 512 26.45 -8.29 8.85
CA HIS A 512 27.00 -8.71 7.55
C HIS A 512 26.81 -10.22 7.32
N GLY A 513 27.06 -10.65 6.10
CA GLY A 513 27.10 -12.07 5.75
C GLY A 513 26.21 -12.41 4.56
N LEU A 514 26.18 -13.70 4.23
CA LEU A 514 25.29 -14.32 3.27
C LEU A 514 24.25 -15.14 4.05
N GLY A 515 23.01 -15.10 3.66
CA GLY A 515 21.96 -15.87 4.30
C GLY A 515 20.61 -15.12 4.36
N PHE A 516 19.72 -15.60 5.23
CA PHE A 516 18.35 -15.05 5.37
C PHE A 516 18.03 -14.68 6.82
N MET A 517 17.25 -13.63 6.99
CA MET A 517 16.77 -13.17 8.30
C MET A 517 15.38 -12.58 8.21
N LYS A 518 14.61 -12.65 9.31
CA LYS A 518 13.45 -11.78 9.48
C LYS A 518 13.89 -10.33 9.56
N THR A 519 13.13 -9.43 8.97
CA THR A 519 13.49 -8.02 8.91
C THR A 519 13.52 -7.40 10.31
N VAL A 520 14.62 -6.72 10.66
CA VAL A 520 14.72 -5.84 11.82
C VAL A 520 14.27 -4.45 11.39
N VAL A 521 13.36 -3.85 12.17
CA VAL A 521 12.69 -2.62 11.79
C VAL A 521 12.81 -1.51 12.84
N SER A 522 12.80 -0.27 12.38
CA SER A 522 12.73 0.91 13.24
C SER A 522 11.27 1.20 13.63
N GLN A 523 10.81 0.50 14.69
CA GLN A 523 9.44 0.58 15.22
C GLN A 523 9.42 0.74 16.73
N LYS A 524 8.41 1.45 17.25
CA LYS A 524 8.10 1.56 18.67
C LYS A 524 6.60 1.35 18.88
N ASN A 525 6.21 0.32 19.63
CA ASN A 525 4.81 -0.01 19.91
C ASN A 525 3.96 -0.14 18.62
N GLY A 526 4.48 -0.84 17.60
CA GLY A 526 3.82 -1.02 16.31
C GLY A 526 3.80 0.20 15.40
N LYS A 527 4.26 1.36 15.85
CA LYS A 527 4.34 2.60 15.08
C LYS A 527 5.72 2.75 14.45
N ARG A 528 5.78 3.35 13.26
CA ARG A 528 7.01 3.81 12.63
C ARG A 528 7.78 4.71 13.59
N TRP A 529 9.06 4.47 13.77
CA TRP A 529 9.95 5.32 14.55
C TRP A 529 11.04 5.90 13.66
N CYS A 530 11.11 7.22 13.62
CA CYS A 530 12.12 7.97 12.88
C CYS A 530 12.97 8.78 13.85
N ILE A 531 14.21 9.06 13.46
CA ILE A 531 15.13 9.87 14.28
C ILE A 531 14.54 11.26 14.56
N SER A 532 13.77 11.82 13.61
CA SER A 532 13.06 13.08 13.76
C SER A 532 12.05 13.12 14.90
N ASP A 533 11.57 11.96 15.37
CA ASP A 533 10.61 11.88 16.47
C ASP A 533 11.25 12.21 17.84
N ASN A 534 12.59 12.29 17.89
CA ASN A 534 13.36 12.79 19.02
C ASN A 534 13.61 14.31 18.98
N LEU A 535 13.21 15.01 17.90
CA LEU A 535 13.51 16.42 17.75
C LEU A 535 12.49 17.31 18.50
N ASP A 536 13.00 18.28 19.23
CA ASP A 536 12.17 19.37 19.74
C ASP A 536 11.76 20.29 18.58
N THR A 537 10.47 20.36 18.30
CA THR A 537 9.89 21.10 17.17
C THR A 537 10.20 22.61 17.21
N LYS A 538 10.59 23.16 18.35
CA LYS A 538 11.03 24.58 18.46
C LYS A 538 12.26 24.90 17.62
N HIS A 539 13.09 23.91 17.29
CA HIS A 539 14.29 24.07 16.46
C HIS A 539 14.02 23.83 14.97
N VAL A 540 12.81 23.38 14.59
CA VAL A 540 12.47 23.00 13.22
C VAL A 540 11.44 23.96 12.63
N ILE A 541 11.82 24.62 11.53
CA ILE A 541 10.89 25.42 10.72
C ILE A 541 10.43 24.56 9.56
N SER A 542 9.19 24.18 9.57
CA SER A 542 8.53 23.42 8.50
C SER A 542 8.03 24.32 7.37
N ASN A 543 7.77 23.75 6.20
CA ASN A 543 7.37 24.48 4.98
C ASN A 543 8.37 25.58 4.58
N ALA A 544 9.66 25.38 4.89
CA ALA A 544 10.76 26.31 4.64
C ALA A 544 11.68 25.77 3.53
N LEU A 545 11.36 26.10 2.27
CA LEU A 545 12.12 25.67 1.10
C LEU A 545 13.37 26.52 0.93
N VAL A 546 14.55 25.95 1.15
CA VAL A 546 15.84 26.63 0.93
C VAL A 546 16.09 26.79 -0.56
N GLU A 547 16.23 28.03 -1.00
CA GLU A 547 16.47 28.41 -2.39
C GLU A 547 17.95 28.35 -2.76
N LYS A 548 18.81 28.94 -1.93
CA LYS A 548 20.28 29.00 -2.15
C LYS A 548 21.04 29.40 -0.89
N ILE A 549 22.33 29.11 -0.93
CA ILE A 549 23.32 29.53 0.07
C ILE A 549 23.75 30.98 -0.17
N ILE A 550 23.99 31.72 0.89
CA ILE A 550 24.51 33.09 0.87
C ILE A 550 26.01 33.02 1.16
N PHE A 551 26.84 33.65 0.25
CA PHE A 551 28.28 33.66 0.38
C PHE A 551 28.84 35.08 0.64
N ASP A 552 29.99 35.10 1.29
CA ASP A 552 30.92 36.22 1.35
C ASP A 552 32.29 35.70 0.88
N GLY A 553 32.65 35.99 -0.36
CA GLY A 553 33.76 35.31 -1.03
C GLY A 553 33.55 33.82 -1.11
N ASN A 554 34.49 33.03 -0.57
CA ASN A 554 34.42 31.57 -0.49
C ASN A 554 33.83 31.04 0.85
N THR A 555 33.29 31.93 1.69
CA THR A 555 32.75 31.56 3.00
C THR A 555 31.20 31.54 2.97
N ALA A 556 30.58 30.44 3.33
CA ALA A 556 29.12 30.38 3.52
C ALA A 556 28.72 31.17 4.76
N LYS A 557 27.79 32.11 4.64
CA LYS A 557 27.28 32.95 5.73
C LYS A 557 25.88 32.61 6.18
N GLY A 558 25.09 31.91 5.38
CA GLY A 558 23.72 31.58 5.69
C GLY A 558 22.96 31.06 4.47
N VAL A 559 21.63 31.05 4.57
CA VAL A 559 20.75 30.60 3.50
C VAL A 559 19.60 31.57 3.26
N ARG A 560 19.08 31.54 2.02
CA ARG A 560 17.81 32.17 1.65
C ARG A 560 16.78 31.07 1.44
N PHE A 561 15.60 31.25 2.02
CA PHE A 561 14.51 30.28 1.95
C PHE A 561 13.16 30.96 1.72
N LEU A 562 12.20 30.19 1.22
CA LEU A 562 10.81 30.56 1.02
C LEU A 562 9.95 29.84 2.06
N GLN A 563 9.14 30.58 2.81
CA GLN A 563 8.15 30.03 3.75
C GLN A 563 6.82 30.74 3.55
N SER A 564 5.74 29.99 3.27
CA SER A 564 4.40 30.55 3.05
C SER A 564 4.38 31.77 2.09
N GLY A 565 5.09 31.69 0.97
CA GLY A 565 5.19 32.75 -0.03
C GLY A 565 6.15 33.90 0.33
N LYS A 566 6.67 33.97 1.56
CA LYS A 566 7.59 35.00 2.01
C LYS A 566 9.04 34.54 1.95
N ARG A 567 9.90 35.31 1.28
CA ARG A 567 11.35 35.09 1.26
C ARG A 567 12.02 35.66 2.49
N SER A 568 12.83 34.82 3.14
CA SER A 568 13.57 35.16 4.34
C SER A 568 15.04 34.75 4.24
N LYS A 569 15.88 35.29 5.12
CA LYS A 569 17.30 34.94 5.23
C LYS A 569 17.62 34.63 6.68
N VAL A 570 18.51 33.67 6.90
CA VAL A 570 19.09 33.39 8.21
C VAL A 570 20.59 33.16 8.06
N PHE A 571 21.38 33.62 9.06
CA PHE A 571 22.83 33.58 9.00
C PHE A 571 23.42 32.57 9.97
N ALA A 572 24.61 32.03 9.64
CA ALA A 572 25.32 31.02 10.41
C ALA A 572 26.71 31.55 10.86
N LYS A 573 26.99 31.49 12.17
CA LYS A 573 28.32 31.87 12.73
C LYS A 573 29.37 30.80 12.39
N LYS A 574 29.02 29.52 12.56
CA LYS A 574 29.95 28.38 12.47
C LYS A 574 29.82 27.57 11.18
N GLY A 575 28.59 27.37 10.68
CA GLY A 575 28.43 26.59 9.47
C GLY A 575 27.01 26.38 8.98
N VAL A 576 26.90 26.15 7.66
CA VAL A 576 25.70 25.67 6.97
C VAL A 576 25.91 24.19 6.65
N ILE A 577 24.97 23.34 7.02
CA ILE A 577 25.02 21.88 6.85
C ILE A 577 23.87 21.48 5.92
N LEU A 578 24.19 21.03 4.70
CA LEU A 578 23.21 20.49 3.78
C LEU A 578 22.93 19.03 4.10
N SER A 579 21.65 18.73 4.40
CA SER A 579 21.11 17.40 4.68
C SER A 579 19.79 17.19 3.89
N ALA A 580 19.70 17.80 2.68
CA ALA A 580 18.50 17.81 1.85
C ALA A 580 18.36 16.57 0.94
N GLY A 581 19.23 15.57 1.09
CA GLY A 581 19.24 14.31 0.38
C GLY A 581 19.92 14.34 -0.99
N ALA A 582 20.05 13.16 -1.61
CA ALA A 582 20.83 12.96 -2.83
C ALA A 582 20.35 13.73 -4.06
N ILE A 583 19.12 14.22 -4.05
CA ILE A 583 18.53 14.97 -5.18
C ILE A 583 18.55 16.48 -4.92
N ASN A 584 18.18 16.94 -3.72
CA ASN A 584 18.08 18.36 -3.44
C ASN A 584 19.39 19.01 -2.97
N SER A 585 20.28 18.29 -2.28
CA SER A 585 21.59 18.84 -1.88
C SER A 585 22.42 19.27 -3.08
N PRO A 586 22.59 18.46 -4.15
CA PRO A 586 23.27 18.91 -5.37
C PRO A 586 22.50 20.03 -6.09
N LYS A 587 21.16 20.04 -6.09
CA LYS A 587 20.33 21.11 -6.63
C LYS A 587 20.62 22.46 -5.96
N ILE A 588 20.62 22.49 -4.62
CA ILE A 588 20.91 23.70 -3.83
C ILE A 588 22.33 24.20 -4.11
N LEU A 589 23.34 23.31 -4.17
CA LEU A 589 24.71 23.67 -4.49
C LEU A 589 24.80 24.28 -5.90
N GLN A 590 24.21 23.68 -6.92
CA GLN A 590 24.22 24.19 -8.29
C GLN A 590 23.50 25.52 -8.39
N LEU A 591 22.32 25.73 -7.79
CA LEU A 591 21.61 27.02 -7.74
C LEU A 591 22.42 28.10 -7.00
N SER A 592 23.34 27.69 -6.12
CA SER A 592 24.23 28.61 -5.37
C SER A 592 25.57 28.88 -6.06
N GLY A 593 25.77 28.38 -7.30
CA GLY A 593 26.98 28.59 -8.08
C GLY A 593 28.11 27.59 -7.79
N ILE A 594 27.84 26.46 -7.09
CA ILE A 594 28.80 25.38 -6.87
C ILE A 594 28.41 24.19 -7.73
N GLY A 595 29.20 23.90 -8.77
CA GLY A 595 28.87 22.81 -9.69
C GLY A 595 29.71 22.83 -10.96
N PRO A 596 29.37 21.99 -11.97
CA PRO A 596 30.09 21.94 -13.23
C PRO A 596 30.03 23.29 -13.94
N LYS A 597 31.21 23.90 -14.21
CA LYS A 597 31.35 25.24 -14.77
C LYS A 597 30.52 25.47 -16.05
N ASN A 598 30.47 24.47 -16.95
CA ASN A 598 29.72 24.61 -18.21
C ASN A 598 28.19 24.63 -17.95
N LEU A 599 27.67 23.82 -17.02
CA LEU A 599 26.27 23.85 -16.62
C LEU A 599 25.88 25.20 -16.01
N LEU A 600 26.68 25.71 -15.07
CA LEU A 600 26.38 26.99 -14.40
C LEU A 600 26.37 28.13 -15.40
N LYS A 601 27.37 28.19 -16.31
CA LYS A 601 27.44 29.22 -17.38
C LYS A 601 26.27 29.14 -18.35
N SER A 602 25.83 27.93 -18.76
CA SER A 602 24.67 27.79 -19.68
C SER A 602 23.36 28.29 -19.09
N LEU A 603 23.25 28.34 -17.74
CA LEU A 603 22.10 28.87 -17.02
C LEU A 603 22.28 30.33 -16.54
N GLY A 604 23.38 31.02 -16.92
CA GLY A 604 23.67 32.40 -16.48
C GLY A 604 24.00 32.50 -14.98
N LEU A 605 24.34 31.40 -14.31
CA LEU A 605 24.67 31.41 -12.89
C LEU A 605 26.16 31.76 -12.65
N PRO A 606 26.49 32.51 -11.59
CA PRO A 606 27.87 32.77 -11.21
C PRO A 606 28.58 31.45 -10.86
N VAL A 607 29.86 31.31 -11.20
CA VAL A 607 30.67 30.16 -10.83
C VAL A 607 31.45 30.48 -9.55
N VAL A 608 30.91 30.13 -8.39
CA VAL A 608 31.58 30.26 -7.09
C VAL A 608 32.69 29.20 -6.99
N LYS A 609 32.35 27.93 -7.29
CA LYS A 609 33.32 26.83 -7.32
C LYS A 609 32.97 25.82 -8.41
N ASN A 610 33.97 25.40 -9.19
CA ASN A 610 33.85 24.36 -10.19
C ASN A 610 34.11 23.01 -9.53
N LEU A 611 33.03 22.21 -9.23
CA LEU A 611 33.07 20.89 -8.66
C LEU A 611 32.14 19.95 -9.44
N PRO A 612 32.33 18.62 -9.37
CA PRO A 612 31.52 17.63 -10.10
C PRO A 612 30.14 17.36 -9.43
N VAL A 613 29.52 18.40 -8.87
CA VAL A 613 28.22 18.30 -8.19
C VAL A 613 27.14 17.70 -9.09
N GLY A 614 26.40 16.75 -8.58
CA GLY A 614 25.35 16.04 -9.31
C GLY A 614 25.83 14.82 -10.11
N ARG A 615 27.15 14.61 -10.25
CA ARG A 615 27.72 13.41 -10.89
C ARG A 615 27.76 12.22 -9.90
N ASN A 616 28.01 11.02 -10.44
CA ASN A 616 28.11 9.77 -9.67
C ASN A 616 26.79 9.35 -8.96
N LEU A 617 25.63 9.75 -9.48
CA LEU A 617 24.34 9.21 -9.00
C LEU A 617 24.35 7.69 -9.14
N GLN A 618 24.14 7.00 -8.04
CA GLN A 618 23.96 5.56 -7.94
C GLN A 618 22.67 5.26 -7.20
N ASP A 619 22.03 4.13 -7.50
CA ASP A 619 20.79 3.73 -6.87
C ASP A 619 20.69 2.21 -6.84
N HIS A 620 20.16 1.64 -5.77
CA HIS A 620 19.77 0.25 -5.74
C HIS A 620 18.56 0.05 -6.65
N ILE A 621 18.67 -0.87 -7.59
CA ILE A 621 17.60 -1.22 -8.52
C ILE A 621 17.31 -2.70 -8.45
N GLY A 622 16.07 -3.06 -8.70
CA GLY A 622 15.64 -4.44 -8.66
C GLY A 622 14.53 -4.76 -9.64
N SER A 623 14.18 -6.03 -9.70
CA SER A 623 13.09 -6.58 -10.52
C SER A 623 12.44 -7.76 -9.79
N GLY A 624 11.40 -8.37 -10.38
CA GLY A 624 10.74 -9.55 -9.82
C GLY A 624 9.36 -9.27 -9.20
N LEU A 625 8.70 -8.16 -9.60
CA LEU A 625 7.32 -7.88 -9.21
C LEU A 625 6.37 -8.93 -9.80
N ASP A 626 5.44 -9.43 -8.96
CA ASP A 626 4.38 -10.38 -9.33
C ASP A 626 4.90 -11.61 -10.10
N LEU A 627 6.12 -12.03 -9.78
CA LEU A 627 6.79 -13.17 -10.41
C LEU A 627 6.47 -14.49 -9.72
N VAL A 628 6.10 -14.46 -8.45
CA VAL A 628 5.76 -15.63 -7.62
C VAL A 628 4.30 -15.54 -7.19
N LEU A 629 3.53 -16.55 -7.57
CA LEU A 629 2.10 -16.66 -7.33
C LEU A 629 1.83 -17.87 -6.43
N PHE A 630 0.75 -17.82 -5.65
CA PHE A 630 0.31 -18.90 -4.78
C PHE A 630 -1.17 -19.22 -4.96
N ASN A 631 -1.53 -20.48 -4.77
CA ASN A 631 -2.92 -20.94 -4.79
C ASN A 631 -3.58 -20.88 -3.40
N LYS A 632 -2.79 -20.61 -2.33
CA LYS A 632 -3.24 -20.50 -0.94
C LYS A 632 -2.92 -19.11 -0.40
N THR A 633 -3.65 -18.67 0.60
CA THR A 633 -3.46 -17.38 1.26
C THR A 633 -2.15 -17.38 2.05
N VAL A 634 -1.11 -16.80 1.50
CA VAL A 634 0.20 -16.60 2.15
C VAL A 634 0.56 -15.11 2.26
N SER A 635 -0.25 -14.25 1.63
CA SER A 635 -0.02 -12.81 1.48
C SER A 635 -0.99 -12.00 2.33
N ILE A 636 -0.68 -10.72 2.50
CA ILE A 636 -1.59 -9.74 3.10
C ILE A 636 -2.56 -9.28 2.00
N THR A 637 -3.85 -9.35 2.28
CA THR A 637 -4.90 -8.95 1.33
C THR A 637 -5.41 -7.53 1.60
N ALA A 638 -6.10 -6.92 0.64
CA ALA A 638 -6.77 -5.65 0.84
C ALA A 638 -7.79 -5.70 1.99
N ASN A 639 -8.46 -6.85 2.19
CA ASN A 639 -9.40 -7.05 3.29
C ASN A 639 -8.71 -6.97 4.66
N ASP A 640 -7.48 -7.46 4.80
CA ASP A 640 -6.71 -7.34 6.05
C ASP A 640 -6.42 -5.89 6.42
N MET A 641 -6.37 -4.99 5.41
CA MET A 641 -6.09 -3.57 5.60
C MET A 641 -7.31 -2.77 6.08
N ILE A 642 -8.51 -3.18 5.67
CA ILE A 642 -9.77 -2.47 5.98
C ILE A 642 -10.55 -3.13 7.11
N ASP A 643 -10.14 -4.31 7.60
CA ASP A 643 -10.80 -4.99 8.70
C ASP A 643 -10.71 -4.15 10.00
N LEU A 644 -11.87 -3.76 10.54
CA LEU A 644 -11.95 -2.96 11.76
C LEU A 644 -11.26 -3.62 12.96
N VAL A 645 -11.27 -4.96 13.06
CA VAL A 645 -10.56 -5.69 14.12
C VAL A 645 -9.05 -5.42 14.02
N HIS A 646 -8.49 -5.44 12.81
CA HIS A 646 -7.08 -5.14 12.58
C HIS A 646 -6.76 -3.67 12.85
N VAL A 647 -7.66 -2.75 12.47
CA VAL A 647 -7.56 -1.32 12.81
C VAL A 647 -7.53 -1.13 14.32
N PHE A 648 -8.48 -1.74 15.07
CA PHE A 648 -8.51 -1.67 16.53
C PHE A 648 -7.28 -2.31 17.18
N GLN A 649 -6.80 -3.45 16.69
CA GLN A 649 -5.56 -4.08 17.17
C GLN A 649 -4.35 -3.14 17.05
N TYR A 650 -4.27 -2.39 15.95
CA TYR A 650 -3.22 -1.41 15.75
C TYR A 650 -3.31 -0.26 16.77
N PHE A 651 -4.46 0.40 16.88
CA PHE A 651 -4.62 1.56 17.76
C PHE A 651 -4.52 1.21 19.25
N TRP A 652 -5.01 0.03 19.65
CA TRP A 652 -5.07 -0.36 21.06
C TRP A 652 -3.78 -1.05 21.54
N ASN A 653 -3.23 -1.94 20.72
CA ASN A 653 -2.11 -2.80 21.12
C ASN A 653 -0.83 -2.59 20.30
N GLY A 654 -0.85 -1.79 19.24
CA GLY A 654 0.28 -1.65 18.31
C GLY A 654 0.62 -2.97 17.59
N LYS A 655 -0.40 -3.78 17.25
CA LYS A 655 -0.25 -5.10 16.61
C LYS A 655 -1.13 -5.21 15.36
N GLY A 656 -0.97 -6.32 14.63
CA GLY A 656 -1.78 -6.61 13.45
C GLY A 656 -1.20 -6.07 12.15
N PRO A 657 -1.90 -6.29 11.01
CA PRO A 657 -1.40 -6.01 9.65
C PRO A 657 -0.95 -4.56 9.43
N TRP A 658 -1.50 -3.58 10.13
CA TRP A 658 -1.10 -2.16 10.00
C TRP A 658 0.32 -1.88 10.49
N THR A 659 0.93 -2.81 11.24
CA THR A 659 2.33 -2.71 11.70
C THR A 659 3.34 -3.22 10.68
N THR A 660 2.88 -3.80 9.54
CA THR A 660 3.79 -4.35 8.53
C THR A 660 4.60 -3.26 7.85
N PRO A 661 5.92 -3.45 7.73
CA PRO A 661 6.78 -2.55 6.98
C PRO A 661 6.73 -2.77 5.46
N GLY A 662 5.99 -3.80 5.00
CA GLY A 662 5.95 -4.26 3.62
C GLY A 662 7.05 -5.27 3.25
N CYS A 663 8.15 -5.36 3.98
CA CYS A 663 9.21 -6.36 3.75
C CYS A 663 9.40 -7.20 5.03
N GLU A 664 9.16 -8.51 4.93
CA GLU A 664 9.16 -9.41 6.10
C GLU A 664 10.46 -10.20 6.24
N VAL A 665 11.09 -10.56 5.12
CA VAL A 665 12.34 -11.33 5.10
C VAL A 665 13.35 -10.66 4.19
N LEU A 666 14.59 -10.64 4.64
CA LEU A 666 15.76 -10.23 3.86
C LEU A 666 16.62 -11.44 3.55
N GLY A 667 17.03 -11.59 2.28
CA GLY A 667 18.06 -12.52 1.85
C GLY A 667 19.25 -11.75 1.29
N MET A 668 20.44 -12.04 1.75
CA MET A 668 21.71 -11.47 1.26
C MET A 668 22.47 -12.58 0.53
N LEU A 669 22.59 -12.46 -0.78
CA LEU A 669 23.02 -13.55 -1.65
C LEU A 669 24.20 -13.13 -2.52
N SER A 670 24.99 -14.12 -2.98
CA SER A 670 26.04 -13.92 -3.95
C SER A 670 25.79 -14.72 -5.21
N THR A 671 25.64 -14.04 -6.34
CA THR A 671 25.49 -14.67 -7.66
C THR A 671 26.82 -15.15 -8.25
N LYS A 672 27.94 -14.80 -7.61
CA LYS A 672 29.32 -15.06 -8.08
C LYS A 672 30.16 -15.90 -7.11
N ASN A 673 29.50 -16.53 -6.10
CA ASN A 673 30.18 -17.28 -5.03
C ASN A 673 31.23 -16.45 -4.25
N LEU A 674 30.98 -15.15 -4.10
CA LEU A 674 31.82 -14.25 -3.31
C LEU A 674 31.45 -14.34 -1.82
N LYS A 675 32.36 -13.93 -0.95
CA LYS A 675 32.07 -13.80 0.50
C LYS A 675 31.17 -12.62 0.84
N THR A 676 31.01 -11.68 -0.08
CA THR A 676 30.16 -10.49 0.06
C THR A 676 28.94 -10.61 -0.84
N PRO A 677 27.77 -10.19 -0.37
CA PRO A 677 26.56 -10.23 -1.19
C PRO A 677 26.62 -9.22 -2.34
N ASP A 678 26.10 -9.60 -3.50
CA ASP A 678 25.90 -8.74 -4.65
C ASP A 678 24.40 -8.57 -5.00
N ILE A 679 23.53 -9.42 -4.41
CA ILE A 679 22.07 -9.37 -4.51
C ILE A 679 21.46 -9.34 -3.11
N GLN A 680 20.38 -8.56 -2.97
CA GLN A 680 19.47 -8.60 -1.83
C GLN A 680 18.08 -9.06 -2.30
N PHE A 681 17.51 -10.06 -1.64
CA PHE A 681 16.07 -10.35 -1.73
C PHE A 681 15.34 -9.56 -0.67
N MET A 682 14.34 -8.77 -1.10
CA MET A 682 13.33 -8.18 -0.22
C MET A 682 12.03 -8.93 -0.46
N VAL A 683 11.55 -9.66 0.53
CA VAL A 683 10.34 -10.49 0.42
C VAL A 683 9.16 -9.70 0.96
N LEU A 684 8.22 -9.39 0.07
CA LEU A 684 7.01 -8.63 0.37
C LEU A 684 5.79 -9.56 0.25
N PRO A 685 4.90 -9.59 1.27
CA PRO A 685 3.68 -10.41 1.25
C PRO A 685 2.59 -9.81 0.37
N VAL A 686 2.95 -8.95 -0.56
CA VAL A 686 2.04 -8.30 -1.51
C VAL A 686 2.70 -8.17 -2.88
N GLY A 687 1.90 -8.27 -3.94
CA GLY A 687 2.29 -7.91 -5.29
C GLY A 687 1.74 -6.55 -5.69
N ILE A 688 2.22 -6.02 -6.82
CA ILE A 688 1.71 -4.75 -7.36
C ILE A 688 0.25 -4.88 -7.84
N SER A 689 -0.18 -6.09 -8.21
CA SER A 689 -1.57 -6.38 -8.61
C SER A 689 -2.51 -6.63 -7.42
N SER A 690 -2.00 -6.74 -6.18
CA SER A 690 -2.81 -7.08 -5.00
C SER A 690 -3.90 -6.08 -4.68
N ASP A 691 -3.75 -4.81 -5.06
CA ASP A 691 -4.76 -3.75 -4.90
C ASP A 691 -5.63 -3.55 -6.16
N ARG A 692 -5.55 -4.47 -7.11
CA ARG A 692 -6.25 -4.44 -8.41
C ARG A 692 -6.03 -3.13 -9.19
N GLY A 693 -4.86 -2.49 -8.99
CA GLY A 693 -4.45 -1.29 -9.71
C GLY A 693 -4.97 0.03 -9.13
N SER A 694 -5.55 0.01 -7.95
CA SER A 694 -6.10 1.22 -7.30
C SER A 694 -5.01 2.26 -7.00
N LEU A 695 -3.83 1.83 -6.53
CA LEU A 695 -2.76 2.73 -6.11
C LEU A 695 -1.36 2.26 -6.54
N LEU A 696 -1.00 0.99 -6.25
CA LEU A 696 0.38 0.51 -6.39
C LEU A 696 0.91 0.62 -7.82
N ARG A 697 0.07 0.34 -8.84
CA ARG A 697 0.47 0.52 -10.25
C ARG A 697 0.85 1.97 -10.58
N HIS A 698 0.15 2.95 -9.98
CA HIS A 698 0.41 4.38 -10.19
C HIS A 698 1.70 4.83 -9.51
N ASN A 699 2.02 4.25 -8.34
CA ASN A 699 3.25 4.53 -7.61
C ASN A 699 4.51 4.13 -8.38
N VAL A 700 4.43 3.07 -9.17
CA VAL A 700 5.56 2.61 -10.02
C VAL A 700 5.44 3.04 -11.48
N ASN A 701 4.37 3.76 -11.85
CA ASN A 701 4.17 4.35 -13.19
C ASN A 701 4.00 3.32 -14.32
N ILE A 702 3.44 2.13 -14.05
CA ILE A 702 3.19 1.10 -15.09
C ILE A 702 2.22 1.65 -16.14
N ASN A 703 2.51 1.45 -17.43
CA ASN A 703 1.62 1.81 -18.51
C ASN A 703 0.40 0.89 -18.59
N ASP A 704 -0.69 1.39 -19.17
CA ASP A 704 -1.99 0.71 -19.17
C ASP A 704 -1.95 -0.59 -19.97
N ASP A 705 -1.28 -0.64 -21.11
CA ASP A 705 -1.16 -1.83 -21.96
C ASP A 705 -0.42 -3.00 -21.28
N VAL A 706 0.66 -2.72 -20.55
CA VAL A 706 1.37 -3.75 -19.77
C VAL A 706 0.54 -4.19 -18.56
N TRP A 707 -0.17 -3.25 -17.93
CA TRP A 707 -1.06 -3.57 -16.82
C TRP A 707 -2.13 -4.57 -17.25
N ASP A 708 -2.87 -4.24 -18.32
CA ASP A 708 -4.00 -5.03 -18.79
C ASP A 708 -3.58 -6.41 -19.34
N LYS A 709 -2.37 -6.54 -19.92
CA LYS A 709 -1.90 -7.81 -20.49
C LYS A 709 -1.19 -8.75 -19.51
N TYR A 710 -0.61 -8.23 -18.42
CA TYR A 710 0.22 -9.03 -17.53
C TYR A 710 -0.29 -9.06 -16.09
N PHE A 711 -0.55 -7.91 -15.48
CA PHE A 711 -0.87 -7.85 -14.06
C PHE A 711 -2.31 -8.26 -13.75
N THR A 712 -3.27 -7.96 -14.64
CA THR A 712 -4.67 -8.38 -14.47
C THR A 712 -4.83 -9.89 -14.47
N THR A 713 -3.97 -10.62 -15.18
CA THR A 713 -4.00 -12.09 -15.25
C THR A 713 -3.71 -12.77 -13.91
N SER A 714 -3.19 -12.03 -12.93
CA SER A 714 -2.82 -12.54 -11.59
C SER A 714 -3.88 -12.23 -10.52
N PHE A 715 -5.02 -11.61 -10.87
CA PHE A 715 -6.02 -11.18 -9.89
C PHE A 715 -6.70 -12.32 -9.11
N GLU A 716 -6.71 -13.53 -9.67
CA GLU A 716 -7.28 -14.73 -9.03
C GLU A 716 -6.25 -15.52 -8.20
N SER A 717 -5.00 -15.06 -8.15
CA SER A 717 -3.92 -15.70 -7.40
C SER A 717 -3.50 -14.82 -6.21
N TYR A 718 -2.93 -15.44 -5.18
CA TYR A 718 -2.26 -14.71 -4.10
C TYR A 718 -0.86 -14.31 -4.57
N VAL A 719 -0.66 -13.03 -4.77
CA VAL A 719 0.57 -12.50 -5.37
C VAL A 719 1.55 -12.05 -4.30
N THR A 720 2.81 -12.41 -4.46
CA THR A 720 3.90 -11.97 -3.60
C THR A 720 5.06 -11.42 -4.44
N THR A 721 5.88 -10.61 -3.82
CA THR A 721 7.06 -10.06 -4.50
C THR A 721 8.35 -10.50 -3.79
N ILE A 722 9.21 -11.23 -4.50
CA ILE A 722 10.63 -11.38 -4.12
C ILE A 722 11.40 -10.35 -4.93
N PHE A 723 11.46 -9.13 -4.40
CA PHE A 723 12.14 -8.03 -5.08
C PHE A 723 13.65 -8.25 -5.03
N THR A 724 14.21 -8.62 -6.18
CA THR A 724 15.62 -8.96 -6.37
C THR A 724 16.40 -7.68 -6.68
N VAL A 725 17.18 -7.21 -5.71
CA VAL A 725 17.88 -5.92 -5.74
C VAL A 725 19.38 -6.13 -5.94
N ILE A 726 19.98 -5.45 -6.93
CA ILE A 726 21.44 -5.40 -7.09
C ILE A 726 22.05 -4.42 -6.09
N LEU A 727 23.03 -4.87 -5.30
CA LEU A 727 23.65 -4.09 -4.23
C LEU A 727 24.78 -3.17 -4.71
N HIS A 728 25.53 -3.55 -5.72
CA HIS A 728 26.69 -2.78 -6.18
C HIS A 728 26.67 -2.52 -7.69
N PRO A 729 25.66 -1.77 -8.21
CA PRO A 729 25.56 -1.48 -9.64
C PRO A 729 26.76 -0.69 -10.14
N LYS A 730 27.20 -1.02 -11.36
CA LYS A 730 28.27 -0.31 -12.09
C LYS A 730 27.74 0.91 -12.87
N SER A 731 26.45 0.92 -13.17
CA SER A 731 25.78 2.03 -13.83
C SER A 731 25.78 3.26 -12.94
N LYS A 732 26.22 4.40 -13.49
CA LYS A 732 26.32 5.68 -12.78
C LYS A 732 25.69 6.80 -13.59
N GLY A 733 24.88 7.59 -12.92
CA GLY A 733 24.10 8.67 -13.50
C GLY A 733 24.47 10.05 -12.99
N ARG A 734 23.50 10.96 -13.07
CA ARG A 734 23.68 12.36 -12.69
C ARG A 734 22.37 13.05 -12.34
N VAL A 735 22.47 14.09 -11.49
CA VAL A 735 21.40 15.04 -11.16
C VAL A 735 21.87 16.45 -11.55
N PHE A 736 21.08 17.19 -12.33
CA PHE A 736 21.46 18.53 -12.78
C PHE A 736 20.24 19.42 -12.97
N ILE A 737 20.40 20.70 -12.62
CA ILE A 737 19.36 21.71 -12.84
C ILE A 737 19.28 22.05 -14.33
N ASN A 738 18.08 22.38 -14.83
CA ASN A 738 17.84 22.88 -16.17
C ASN A 738 17.20 24.27 -16.16
N SER A 739 16.99 24.82 -14.97
CA SER A 739 16.41 26.15 -14.73
C SER A 739 17.04 26.79 -13.48
N THR A 740 16.99 28.10 -13.39
CA THR A 740 17.35 28.88 -12.19
C THR A 740 16.16 28.96 -11.19
N ASP A 741 15.00 28.51 -11.59
CA ASP A 741 13.82 28.42 -10.72
C ASP A 741 14.00 27.29 -9.71
N HIS A 742 14.08 27.64 -8.44
CA HIS A 742 14.27 26.70 -7.32
C HIS A 742 13.04 25.82 -7.05
N THR A 743 11.86 26.16 -7.58
CA THR A 743 10.63 25.36 -7.41
C THR A 743 10.60 24.16 -8.36
N LEU A 744 11.24 24.28 -9.53
CA LEU A 744 11.28 23.20 -10.53
C LEU A 744 12.19 22.04 -10.08
N PRO A 745 11.78 20.77 -10.33
CA PRO A 745 12.65 19.64 -10.05
C PRO A 745 13.90 19.63 -10.94
N PRO A 746 15.03 19.08 -10.48
CA PRO A 746 16.18 18.86 -11.33
C PRO A 746 15.92 17.70 -12.30
N LEU A 747 16.70 17.63 -13.38
CA LEU A 747 16.73 16.48 -14.27
C LEU A 747 17.54 15.35 -13.61
N ILE A 748 16.94 14.16 -13.53
CA ILE A 748 17.50 12.98 -12.89
C ILE A 748 17.72 11.91 -13.96
N ASP A 749 18.98 11.60 -14.26
CA ASP A 749 19.37 10.59 -15.25
C ASP A 749 20.24 9.52 -14.58
N PRO A 750 19.64 8.47 -13.98
CA PRO A 750 20.39 7.43 -13.28
C PRO A 750 21.12 6.48 -14.22
N LYS A 751 20.76 6.41 -15.50
CA LYS A 751 21.29 5.49 -16.52
C LYS A 751 21.19 4.01 -16.08
N TYR A 752 20.05 3.62 -15.56
CA TYR A 752 19.80 2.25 -15.11
C TYR A 752 20.14 1.22 -16.18
N LEU A 753 20.73 0.09 -15.77
CA LEU A 753 21.15 -1.04 -16.61
C LEU A 753 22.04 -0.67 -17.82
N SER A 754 22.74 0.48 -17.78
CA SER A 754 23.66 0.87 -18.85
C SER A 754 24.92 -0.02 -18.91
N HIS A 755 25.25 -0.71 -17.80
CA HIS A 755 26.38 -1.60 -17.72
C HIS A 755 25.95 -3.07 -17.86
N LYS A 756 26.69 -3.88 -18.61
CA LYS A 756 26.34 -5.28 -18.87
C LYS A 756 26.35 -6.14 -17.62
N GLU A 757 27.33 -5.92 -16.72
CA GLU A 757 27.45 -6.67 -15.46
C GLU A 757 26.22 -6.50 -14.55
N ASP A 758 25.57 -5.33 -14.55
CA ASP A 758 24.36 -5.08 -13.76
C ASP A 758 23.22 -5.99 -14.23
N ARG A 759 23.08 -6.15 -15.58
CA ARG A 759 22.06 -7.03 -16.14
C ARG A 759 22.34 -8.49 -15.82
N GLU A 760 23.58 -8.93 -15.99
CA GLU A 760 24.00 -10.30 -15.68
C GLU A 760 23.77 -10.65 -14.20
N THR A 761 24.07 -9.72 -13.30
CA THR A 761 23.83 -9.90 -11.86
C THR A 761 22.34 -10.03 -11.55
N LEU A 762 21.46 -9.16 -12.12
CA LEU A 762 20.01 -9.29 -11.93
C LEU A 762 19.42 -10.56 -12.53
N ILE A 763 19.86 -10.96 -13.73
CA ILE A 763 19.45 -12.21 -14.38
C ILE A 763 19.77 -13.41 -13.47
N ASN A 764 21.00 -13.45 -12.93
CA ASN A 764 21.40 -14.52 -12.03
C ASN A 764 20.59 -14.49 -10.71
N GLY A 765 20.29 -13.29 -10.18
CA GLY A 765 19.40 -13.13 -9.02
C GLY A 765 17.99 -13.68 -9.27
N LEU A 766 17.40 -13.41 -10.44
CA LEU A 766 16.08 -13.97 -10.80
C LEU A 766 16.13 -15.51 -10.99
N LYS A 767 17.27 -16.07 -11.43
CA LYS A 767 17.43 -17.53 -11.46
C LYS A 767 17.39 -18.13 -10.06
N LEU A 768 17.97 -17.46 -9.05
CA LEU A 768 17.86 -17.89 -7.65
C LEU A 768 16.39 -17.87 -7.19
N VAL A 769 15.58 -16.88 -7.59
CA VAL A 769 14.12 -16.91 -7.28
C VAL A 769 13.47 -18.20 -7.81
N LYS A 770 13.83 -18.65 -9.00
CA LYS A 770 13.33 -19.91 -9.55
C LYS A 770 13.76 -21.12 -8.71
N GLU A 771 14.97 -21.12 -8.17
CA GLU A 771 15.43 -22.17 -7.26
C GLU A 771 14.58 -22.22 -5.98
N PHE A 772 14.27 -21.04 -5.40
CA PHE A 772 13.38 -20.93 -4.25
C PHE A 772 11.98 -21.48 -4.55
N VAL A 773 11.39 -21.13 -5.68
CA VAL A 773 10.05 -21.63 -6.07
C VAL A 773 10.04 -23.15 -6.26
N ASN A 774 11.17 -23.78 -6.52
CA ASN A 774 11.29 -25.23 -6.69
C ASN A 774 11.46 -26.01 -5.37
N THR A 775 11.62 -25.34 -4.21
CA THR A 775 11.70 -26.00 -2.89
C THR A 775 10.36 -26.65 -2.51
N GLU A 776 10.41 -27.63 -1.59
CA GLU A 776 9.21 -28.28 -1.08
C GLU A 776 8.34 -27.27 -0.30
N ALA A 777 8.96 -26.45 0.56
CA ALA A 777 8.25 -25.44 1.34
C ALA A 777 7.37 -24.51 0.49
N ILE A 778 7.86 -24.02 -0.66
CA ILE A 778 7.08 -23.16 -1.55
C ILE A 778 6.01 -23.97 -2.30
N LYS A 779 6.32 -25.17 -2.77
CA LYS A 779 5.35 -26.02 -3.51
C LYS A 779 4.19 -26.48 -2.64
N ASP A 780 4.42 -26.83 -1.39
CA ASP A 780 3.38 -27.25 -0.44
C ASP A 780 2.35 -26.16 -0.16
N MET A 781 2.78 -24.90 -0.27
CA MET A 781 1.91 -23.72 -0.20
C MET A 781 1.26 -23.38 -1.55
N GLY A 782 1.48 -24.22 -2.59
CA GLY A 782 0.94 -23.99 -3.92
C GLY A 782 1.62 -22.84 -4.66
N GLY A 783 2.90 -22.58 -4.36
CA GLY A 783 3.68 -21.52 -5.00
C GLY A 783 4.22 -21.94 -6.38
N TYR A 784 4.15 -21.03 -7.35
CA TYR A 784 4.64 -21.24 -8.71
C TYR A 784 5.09 -19.92 -9.34
N LEU A 785 5.88 -20.03 -10.41
CA LEU A 785 6.28 -18.86 -11.20
C LEU A 785 5.14 -18.43 -12.13
N ASN A 786 4.94 -17.11 -12.29
CA ASN A 786 3.97 -16.58 -13.23
C ASN A 786 4.20 -17.19 -14.63
N PRO A 787 3.21 -17.92 -15.18
CA PRO A 787 3.37 -18.64 -16.45
C PRO A 787 3.23 -17.74 -17.68
N ASN A 788 2.81 -16.48 -17.50
CA ASN A 788 2.50 -15.57 -18.60
C ASN A 788 3.75 -14.87 -19.12
N HIS A 789 3.83 -14.70 -20.45
CA HIS A 789 4.87 -13.88 -21.04
C HIS A 789 4.70 -12.42 -20.66
N PHE A 790 5.80 -11.78 -20.30
CA PHE A 790 5.79 -10.34 -20.10
C PHE A 790 5.63 -9.61 -21.44
N PRO A 791 4.73 -8.62 -21.56
CA PRO A 791 4.50 -7.87 -22.79
C PRO A 791 5.76 -7.23 -23.36
N GLY A 792 6.06 -7.51 -24.63
CA GLY A 792 7.29 -7.11 -25.32
C GLY A 792 8.43 -8.11 -25.23
N CYS A 793 8.24 -9.26 -24.56
CA CYS A 793 9.23 -10.35 -24.44
C CYS A 793 8.73 -11.70 -24.99
N GLU A 794 7.65 -11.71 -25.76
CA GLU A 794 6.94 -12.91 -26.22
C GLU A 794 7.79 -13.77 -27.17
N GLU A 795 8.79 -13.18 -27.84
CA GLU A 795 9.69 -13.90 -28.75
C GLU A 795 10.66 -14.84 -28.03
N TYR A 796 10.85 -14.67 -26.72
CA TYR A 796 11.80 -15.45 -25.94
C TYR A 796 11.07 -16.51 -25.10
N LYS A 797 11.62 -17.71 -24.98
CA LYS A 797 11.10 -18.72 -24.05
C LYS A 797 11.24 -18.24 -22.61
N ILE A 798 10.17 -18.31 -21.81
CA ILE A 798 10.09 -17.88 -20.41
C ILE A 798 11.26 -18.47 -19.61
N PHE A 799 11.90 -17.65 -18.78
CA PHE A 799 13.05 -17.98 -17.91
C PHE A 799 14.34 -18.37 -18.63
N THR A 800 14.50 -18.11 -19.93
CA THR A 800 15.82 -18.10 -20.58
C THR A 800 16.54 -16.78 -20.30
N ASP A 801 17.87 -16.76 -20.46
CA ASP A 801 18.66 -15.54 -20.24
C ASP A 801 18.21 -14.37 -21.13
N SER A 802 17.83 -14.66 -22.38
CA SER A 802 17.27 -13.64 -23.29
C SER A 802 15.93 -13.11 -22.83
N TYR A 803 15.04 -13.97 -22.31
CA TYR A 803 13.78 -13.55 -21.70
C TYR A 803 14.03 -12.68 -20.46
N LEU A 804 14.91 -13.11 -19.56
CA LEU A 804 15.21 -12.39 -18.34
C LEU A 804 15.91 -11.04 -18.63
N ASP A 805 16.79 -10.93 -19.66
CA ASP A 805 17.34 -9.62 -20.07
C ASP A 805 16.25 -8.69 -20.61
N CYS A 806 15.29 -9.21 -21.39
CA CYS A 806 14.12 -8.46 -21.84
C CYS A 806 13.25 -8.02 -20.64
N TYR A 807 12.88 -8.96 -19.76
CA TYR A 807 12.04 -8.73 -18.58
C TYR A 807 12.61 -7.65 -17.67
N ILE A 808 13.90 -7.72 -17.28
CA ILE A 808 14.50 -6.72 -16.41
C ILE A 808 14.57 -5.34 -17.06
N ARG A 809 14.74 -5.24 -18.38
CA ARG A 809 14.71 -3.94 -19.07
C ARG A 809 13.33 -3.30 -19.06
N HIS A 810 12.29 -4.11 -19.11
CA HIS A 810 10.92 -3.63 -19.03
C HIS A 810 10.54 -3.28 -17.59
N LEU A 811 10.82 -4.16 -16.63
CA LEU A 811 10.34 -4.10 -15.25
C LEU A 811 11.50 -3.94 -14.24
N THR A 812 12.36 -2.94 -14.44
CA THR A 812 13.34 -2.50 -13.42
C THR A 812 12.78 -1.30 -12.66
N LEU A 813 12.85 -1.37 -11.34
CA LEU A 813 12.43 -0.33 -10.41
C LEU A 813 13.58 0.12 -9.53
N THR A 814 13.50 1.36 -9.05
CA THR A 814 14.34 1.85 -7.96
C THR A 814 13.94 1.20 -6.63
N SER A 815 14.90 0.95 -5.75
CA SER A 815 14.66 0.68 -4.33
C SER A 815 14.63 1.97 -3.49
N TYR A 816 14.55 3.12 -4.16
CA TYR A 816 14.49 4.47 -3.56
C TYR A 816 15.75 4.83 -2.73
N HIS A 817 16.94 4.37 -3.18
CA HIS A 817 18.22 4.53 -2.51
C HIS A 817 19.23 5.41 -3.30
N PRO A 818 18.83 6.60 -3.83
CA PRO A 818 19.76 7.43 -4.57
C PRO A 818 20.90 7.95 -3.66
N VAL A 819 22.16 7.83 -4.13
CA VAL A 819 23.36 8.28 -3.40
C VAL A 819 24.40 8.89 -4.33
N GLY A 820 25.43 9.51 -3.77
CA GLY A 820 26.70 9.79 -4.44
C GLY A 820 26.80 11.10 -5.22
N THR A 821 25.77 11.90 -5.28
CA THR A 821 25.68 13.13 -6.09
C THR A 821 26.54 14.31 -5.59
N CYS A 822 26.99 14.25 -4.33
CA CYS A 822 28.01 15.15 -3.74
C CYS A 822 29.17 14.31 -3.16
N SER A 823 29.66 13.37 -3.95
CA SER A 823 30.58 12.30 -3.52
C SER A 823 31.72 12.78 -2.65
N MET A 824 31.94 12.05 -1.52
CA MET A 824 33.10 12.21 -0.64
C MET A 824 34.35 11.63 -1.30
N GLY A 825 35.52 12.18 -0.97
CA GLY A 825 36.82 11.63 -1.33
C GLY A 825 37.96 12.56 -1.00
N LEU A 826 39.15 12.25 -1.52
CA LEU A 826 40.34 13.11 -1.28
C LEU A 826 40.16 14.48 -1.95
N PRO A 827 40.68 15.58 -1.34
CA PRO A 827 40.55 16.93 -1.87
C PRO A 827 41.06 17.14 -3.31
N ASP A 828 42.07 16.38 -3.71
CA ASP A 828 42.70 16.46 -5.04
C ASP A 828 42.00 15.58 -6.09
N SER A 829 41.03 14.80 -5.69
CA SER A 829 40.27 13.95 -6.59
C SER A 829 39.33 14.76 -7.48
N LYS A 830 39.37 14.54 -8.80
CA LYS A 830 38.47 15.17 -9.78
C LYS A 830 36.98 14.76 -9.63
N ASN A 831 36.70 13.71 -8.84
CA ASN A 831 35.38 13.14 -8.65
C ASN A 831 34.74 13.53 -7.33
N SER A 832 35.45 14.22 -6.43
CA SER A 832 34.97 14.57 -5.09
C SER A 832 34.35 15.97 -5.05
N VAL A 833 33.28 16.10 -4.29
CA VAL A 833 32.59 17.38 -3.97
C VAL A 833 32.91 17.78 -2.54
N VAL A 834 32.92 16.81 -1.61
CA VAL A 834 33.31 17.01 -0.21
C VAL A 834 34.55 16.18 0.12
N ASP A 835 35.34 16.66 1.08
CA ASP A 835 36.45 15.90 1.64
C ASP A 835 35.98 14.86 2.68
N THR A 836 36.92 14.06 3.20
CA THR A 836 36.63 13.02 4.23
C THR A 836 36.15 13.61 5.57
N SER A 837 36.16 14.93 5.74
CA SER A 837 35.53 15.65 6.86
C SER A 837 34.20 16.29 6.50
N PHE A 838 33.56 15.88 5.35
CA PHE A 838 32.26 16.37 4.87
C PHE A 838 32.25 17.85 4.43
N LYS A 839 33.39 18.54 4.42
CA LYS A 839 33.51 19.94 4.03
C LYS A 839 33.49 20.06 2.50
N VAL A 840 32.73 21.00 1.96
CA VAL A 840 32.72 21.29 0.50
C VAL A 840 34.09 21.82 0.10
N ILE A 841 34.72 21.14 -0.87
CA ILE A 841 36.11 21.42 -1.25
C ILE A 841 36.31 22.86 -1.73
N GLY A 842 37.16 23.62 -1.01
CA GLY A 842 37.49 25.00 -1.28
C GLY A 842 36.43 26.02 -0.90
N ILE A 843 35.43 25.62 -0.06
CA ILE A 843 34.43 26.53 0.51
C ILE A 843 34.51 26.44 2.05
N GLU A 844 34.55 27.58 2.70
CA GLU A 844 34.54 27.66 4.16
C GLU A 844 33.13 27.63 4.74
N LYS A 845 33.00 26.98 5.90
CA LYS A 845 31.73 26.89 6.69
C LYS A 845 30.54 26.28 5.95
N LEU A 846 30.82 25.43 4.91
CA LEU A 846 29.80 24.70 4.19
C LEU A 846 30.10 23.21 4.23
N TYR A 847 29.12 22.44 4.65
CA TYR A 847 29.21 20.99 4.79
C TYR A 847 28.03 20.33 4.06
N VAL A 848 28.23 19.10 3.59
CA VAL A 848 27.15 18.22 3.15
C VAL A 848 27.23 16.92 3.95
N ALA A 849 26.13 16.55 4.58
CA ALA A 849 26.05 15.36 5.42
C ALA A 849 24.69 14.68 5.22
N ASP A 850 24.55 13.91 4.13
CA ASP A 850 23.38 13.10 3.78
C ASP A 850 23.78 12.01 2.76
N ALA A 851 22.80 11.34 2.15
CA ALA A 851 23.02 10.28 1.16
C ALA A 851 23.88 10.73 -0.05
N SER A 852 23.89 12.03 -0.37
CA SER A 852 24.65 12.55 -1.51
C SER A 852 26.16 12.38 -1.39
N VAL A 853 26.68 12.25 -0.16
CA VAL A 853 28.13 12.15 0.09
C VAL A 853 28.68 10.72 -0.04
N LEU A 854 27.83 9.69 -0.01
CA LEU A 854 28.25 8.30 -0.08
C LEU A 854 28.96 8.03 -1.42
N PRO A 855 30.24 7.60 -1.45
CA PRO A 855 30.97 7.39 -2.71
C PRO A 855 30.43 6.23 -3.53
N SER A 856 29.84 5.24 -2.86
CA SER A 856 29.17 4.07 -3.42
C SER A 856 28.00 3.62 -2.54
N LEU A 857 27.19 2.68 -3.03
CA LEU A 857 26.11 2.07 -2.27
C LEU A 857 26.65 1.10 -1.20
N PRO A 858 26.02 1.05 -0.01
CA PRO A 858 26.32 0.00 0.99
C PRO A 858 25.74 -1.36 0.59
N SER A 859 26.18 -2.43 1.28
CA SER A 859 25.58 -3.76 1.14
C SER A 859 24.28 -3.89 1.94
N GLY A 860 23.23 -3.14 1.56
CA GLY A 860 21.92 -3.13 2.22
C GLY A 860 21.22 -1.78 2.11
N ASN A 861 20.08 -1.65 2.78
CA ASN A 861 19.28 -0.42 2.80
C ASN A 861 20.07 0.76 3.41
N ILE A 862 19.94 1.95 2.82
CA ILE A 862 20.88 3.06 3.08
C ILE A 862 20.61 3.84 4.38
N ASN A 863 19.45 3.68 5.05
CA ASN A 863 19.06 4.53 6.18
C ASN A 863 20.04 4.45 7.37
N ALA A 864 20.46 3.24 7.73
CA ALA A 864 21.44 3.04 8.80
C ALA A 864 22.82 3.66 8.46
N ALA A 865 23.26 3.49 7.22
CA ALA A 865 24.51 4.08 6.72
C ALA A 865 24.48 5.61 6.79
N ILE A 866 23.36 6.24 6.38
CA ILE A 866 23.17 7.70 6.45
C ILE A 866 23.21 8.21 7.91
N ALA A 867 22.54 7.50 8.83
CA ALA A 867 22.57 7.85 10.25
C ALA A 867 23.99 7.76 10.84
N MET A 868 24.72 6.70 10.51
CA MET A 868 26.12 6.52 10.92
C MET A 868 27.01 7.64 10.38
N MET A 869 26.91 7.95 9.07
CA MET A 869 27.68 9.02 8.46
C MET A 869 27.42 10.38 9.11
N ALA A 870 26.16 10.70 9.42
CA ALA A 870 25.78 11.92 10.13
C ALA A 870 26.36 11.95 11.56
N SER A 871 26.46 10.81 12.24
CA SER A 871 27.08 10.68 13.55
C SER A 871 28.60 10.90 13.49
N VAL A 872 29.28 10.34 12.45
CA VAL A 872 30.71 10.62 12.18
C VAL A 872 30.92 12.10 11.87
N PHE A 873 30.06 12.71 11.06
CA PHE A 873 30.12 14.15 10.76
C PHE A 873 30.08 14.98 12.05
N PHE A 874 29.18 14.67 12.97
CA PHE A 874 29.03 15.39 14.23
C PHE A 874 30.32 15.29 15.08
N ASP A 875 30.85 14.09 15.25
CA ASP A 875 32.11 13.89 16.02
C ASP A 875 33.29 14.65 15.40
N THR A 876 33.36 14.68 14.05
CA THR A 876 34.47 15.27 13.31
C THR A 876 34.45 16.80 13.32
N ASN A 877 33.27 17.41 13.21
CA ASN A 877 33.13 18.85 12.91
C ASN A 877 32.52 19.71 14.03
N ILE A 878 31.71 19.10 14.91
CA ILE A 878 30.90 19.82 15.90
C ILE A 878 31.34 19.58 17.32
N LYS A 879 31.61 18.30 17.67
CA LYS A 879 32.01 17.94 19.03
C LYS A 879 33.24 18.74 19.50
N PRO A 880 33.24 19.36 20.69
CA PRO A 880 34.40 20.09 21.21
C PRO A 880 35.64 19.18 21.23
N LYS A 881 36.77 19.70 20.73
CA LYS A 881 38.04 18.93 20.53
C LYS A 881 38.78 18.50 21.81
N ASN A 882 38.11 18.43 22.94
CA ASN A 882 38.75 17.98 24.20
C ASN A 882 38.92 16.45 24.28
N TYR A 883 38.47 15.69 23.29
CA TYR A 883 38.60 14.23 23.23
C TYR A 883 38.62 13.69 21.79
N ILE A 884 39.65 14.00 21.04
CA ILE A 884 40.04 13.15 19.88
C ILE A 884 41.47 12.67 20.17
N PRO A 885 41.72 11.37 20.32
CA PRO A 885 43.07 10.87 20.31
C PRO A 885 43.70 11.16 18.97
N LEU A 886 44.59 12.15 18.88
CA LEU A 886 45.41 12.46 17.71
C LEU A 886 46.45 11.33 17.46
N CYS A 887 46.02 10.08 17.37
CA CYS A 887 46.89 8.93 17.12
C CYS A 887 46.51 8.15 15.89
N TYR A 888 46.32 8.82 14.74
CA TYR A 888 45.99 8.06 13.50
C TYR A 888 46.63 8.67 12.27
N LYS A 889 47.82 9.20 12.40
CA LYS A 889 48.52 9.69 11.20
C LYS A 889 49.97 9.14 11.10
N TYR A 890 50.38 8.03 11.41
CA TYR A 890 51.68 7.47 11.07
C TYR A 890 51.91 6.12 11.75
N ASP A 891 51.49 5.02 11.13
CA ASP A 891 51.96 3.67 11.46
C ASP A 891 53.22 3.25 10.65
N TYR A 892 54.04 4.24 10.22
CA TYR A 892 55.33 3.94 9.53
C TYR A 892 56.46 4.88 10.02
N LEU A 893 56.65 5.01 11.35
CA LEU A 893 57.90 5.53 11.91
C LEU A 893 57.98 5.22 13.40
N ASN A 894 58.66 4.14 13.66
CA ASN A 894 59.40 3.79 14.92
C ASN A 894 58.69 3.93 16.28
N GLU A 895 58.64 2.82 17.02
CA GLU A 895 58.35 2.64 18.47
C GLU A 895 59.04 3.60 19.44
N TYR A 896 59.83 4.54 18.95
CA TYR A 896 60.57 5.51 19.78
C TYR A 896 59.91 6.89 20.01
N LEU A 897 58.83 7.21 19.26
CA LEU A 897 58.12 8.46 19.38
C LEU A 897 56.80 8.44 20.20
N LEU A 898 56.39 7.27 20.66
CA LEU A 898 55.18 7.07 21.45
C LEU A 898 55.27 7.59 22.92
N LYS A 899 56.44 8.06 23.37
CA LYS A 899 56.64 8.61 24.74
C LYS A 899 56.58 10.14 24.85
N VAL A 900 56.40 10.87 23.76
CA VAL A 900 56.51 12.36 23.78
C VAL A 900 55.16 13.10 23.54
N CYS A 901 54.08 12.44 23.15
CA CYS A 901 52.82 13.13 22.82
C CYS A 901 51.73 13.21 23.90
N PHE A 902 52.09 12.88 25.14
CA PHE A 902 51.16 12.98 26.25
C PHE A 902 51.71 13.94 27.28
N VAL A 903 51.57 15.26 27.11
CA VAL A 903 51.47 16.17 28.29
C VAL A 903 51.04 17.56 27.84
N SER A 904 49.82 18.02 28.15
CA SER A 904 49.53 19.42 28.35
C SER A 904 49.97 19.78 29.79
N LYS A 905 50.48 21.00 30.01
CA LYS A 905 51.08 21.46 31.29
C LYS A 905 50.16 21.36 32.51
N GLU A 906 48.87 21.11 32.36
CA GLU A 906 47.91 20.97 33.50
C GLU A 906 47.80 19.55 34.05
N ASN A 907 48.16 18.51 33.31
CA ASN A 907 48.10 17.13 33.80
C ASN A 907 49.37 16.64 34.51
N MET A 908 50.43 17.44 34.56
CA MET A 908 51.68 17.10 35.32
C MET A 908 51.55 17.16 36.82
N LYS A 909 50.49 17.77 37.37
CA LYS A 909 50.29 17.82 38.83
C LYS A 909 49.60 16.60 39.41
N LEU A 910 48.85 15.84 38.59
CA LEU A 910 48.09 14.67 39.06
C LEU A 910 48.89 13.36 39.05
N PHE A 911 50.04 13.32 38.35
CA PHE A 911 50.87 12.11 38.27
C PHE A 911 52.07 12.04 39.24
N LYS A 912 52.11 13.00 40.22
CA LYS A 912 53.11 12.96 41.30
C LYS A 912 52.59 12.39 42.62
N GLU A 913 51.28 12.00 42.68
CA GLU A 913 50.65 11.44 43.91
C GLU A 913 50.05 10.03 43.68
N ILE A 914 50.30 9.37 42.56
CA ILE A 914 50.14 7.93 42.35
C ILE A 914 51.51 7.40 41.90
#